data_01adf55ca97e17d22d3839968f705bd5
#
_entry.id   01adf55ca97e17d22d3839968f705bd5
#
_cell.length_a   1.000
_cell.length_b   1.000
_cell.length_c   1.000
_cell.angle_alpha   90.00
_cell.angle_beta   90.00
_cell.angle_gamma   90.00
#
_symmetry.space_group_name_H-M   'P 1'
#
loop_
_entity.id
_entity.type
_entity.pdbx_description
1 polymer ?
#
loop_
_entity_poly.entity_id
_entity_poly.type
_entity_poly.pdbx_seq_one_letter_code
_entity_poly.pdbx_strand_id
1 'polypeptide(L)'
;MNWNGLLPLAAASIAFVLGQVTEASARNGIATQAVGTRTEVKLAEGWRFHFGERGEEAARNDFDDAGWQSVSVPHSWNRIGEYGLDRSPQTNNAQGTGWYRLRFDAPPAPPGMRQYLDFAAVGNIADVWVNGIHVGTHKGAFSRFRIDVTGAWRAGAKNLIAVRADNSRPAPGSSTENVIPLAGDFFIHGGIYRGVTLLQLPDASIDPLDFGGPGIYVTIAGLTERKAVIDLRSRLRNFGAPRKLRMKSEIRDADGNFVAGVEHDFTLAAGVQDELARMSFLNPHLWDGTADPYLYSVTTRLYDGERLLDAVTQSIGLRSFRFDADQGFFLNGRHVKLHGVSRHQDRLGKGWALSRQDHAEDMALIVELGANTVRHAHYQHDDAWVEEADKAGMVVWAELPYVGAPSLTGGKGTAELWANAEQQLRELIRQNFNSPSIMMWSIGNEVDSAKAFGAMKEDPSPIDLLRRMEEVAKQEDPSRVTVFADFSEDMGEFGKRRQQMTGVADLIAYNRYPGWYFFQGPQAGRVLGGMMDALHRSHPEIPIGISEYGAGSGLTQFSDDPVSGYVAFAGRPQPEEYGAFVHELLWPVITERDYIYASWVWNMFDFASDLRNEGDSVDINTKGLVSMDRKLRKDAFYYYKAAWTDEPMIHLAGKRYVERSYPVMDVRAYANAPVARLTLNGRDLGETPCSNHVCVWKRVTLRPGANEAVVNAGSASDRTTWNGPDPLVNGIRIDAGNLAVSRHGGYRYGSDTFVSGGKPIPRYAGSIGGMSSGKDEPVNAATPGLYDYWRAGERIAYEIPVPNGNWNVTIHTLEPGKREVDPRTAAALGTAQDAYRPVVMSVSANGISVIGSLNAAISAKGERKGVTRSFPVTVEGGVLKLEFAGADGGIAAVAAIEIAR
;
A
#
# COMPACT_ATOMS: atom_id res chain seq x y z
N MET A 1 -43.00 -16.91 50.49
CA MET A 1 -44.10 -17.59 49.72
C MET A 1 -43.86 -17.20 48.25
N ASN A 2 -43.27 -18.09 47.52
CA ASN A 2 -43.61 -18.69 46.19
C ASN A 2 -44.57 -17.85 45.34
N TRP A 3 -44.32 -17.55 44.06
CA TRP A 3 -44.04 -18.38 42.90
C TRP A 3 -43.67 -17.51 41.68
N ASN A 4 -42.63 -17.80 40.97
CA ASN A 4 -42.29 -18.21 39.59
C ASN A 4 -43.19 -17.73 38.42
N GLY A 5 -42.52 -17.20 37.38
CA GLY A 5 -43.08 -17.05 36.04
C GLY A 5 -41.95 -16.62 35.06
N LEU A 6 -41.21 -17.60 34.54
CA LEU A 6 -40.21 -17.51 33.47
C LEU A 6 -40.87 -17.43 32.10
N LEU A 7 -40.32 -16.65 31.18
CA LEU A 7 -40.12 -17.04 29.78
C LEU A 7 -38.97 -16.20 29.15
N PRO A 8 -38.10 -16.80 28.33
CA PRO A 8 -36.79 -16.24 27.94
C PRO A 8 -36.82 -15.62 26.55
N LEU A 9 -36.08 -14.51 26.43
CA LEU A 9 -35.60 -14.00 25.13
C LEU A 9 -34.28 -14.72 24.77
N ALA A 10 -34.31 -15.37 23.63
CA ALA A 10 -33.15 -16.08 23.07
C ALA A 10 -32.14 -15.04 22.54
N ALA A 11 -31.00 -14.90 23.23
CA ALA A 11 -29.79 -14.30 22.70
C ALA A 11 -28.93 -15.44 22.10
N ALA A 12 -28.75 -15.41 20.81
CA ALA A 12 -27.82 -16.33 20.13
C ALA A 12 -26.38 -15.89 20.44
N SER A 13 -25.77 -16.53 21.43
CA SER A 13 -24.35 -16.42 21.72
C SER A 13 -23.60 -17.38 20.81
N ILE A 14 -22.82 -16.86 19.86
CA ILE A 14 -21.80 -17.65 19.14
C ILE A 14 -20.67 -17.93 20.13
N ALA A 15 -20.64 -19.12 20.66
CA ALA A 15 -19.57 -19.61 21.51
C ALA A 15 -18.36 -19.98 20.63
N PHE A 16 -17.28 -19.20 20.75
CA PHE A 16 -15.95 -19.64 20.31
C PHE A 16 -15.52 -20.82 21.17
N VAL A 17 -15.46 -21.99 20.58
CA VAL A 17 -14.84 -23.17 21.20
C VAL A 17 -13.33 -23.01 21.10
N LEU A 18 -12.71 -22.52 22.15
CA LEU A 18 -11.26 -22.65 22.39
C LEU A 18 -10.96 -24.11 22.70
N GLY A 19 -10.65 -24.88 21.67
CA GLY A 19 -10.01 -26.17 21.84
C GLY A 19 -8.61 -25.98 22.40
N GLN A 20 -8.38 -26.35 23.66
CA GLN A 20 -7.04 -26.53 24.20
C GLN A 20 -6.34 -27.62 23.40
N VAL A 21 -5.39 -27.22 22.55
CA VAL A 21 -4.40 -28.13 21.99
C VAL A 21 -3.36 -28.34 23.08
N THR A 22 -3.45 -29.49 23.74
CA THR A 22 -2.38 -30.01 24.57
C THR A 22 -1.14 -30.20 23.70
N GLU A 23 -0.01 -29.62 24.15
CA GLU A 23 1.31 -29.87 23.58
C GLU A 23 1.64 -31.35 23.69
N ALA A 24 1.37 -32.07 22.60
CA ALA A 24 1.95 -33.37 22.39
C ALA A 24 3.27 -33.15 21.65
N SER A 25 4.36 -33.47 22.31
CA SER A 25 5.73 -33.55 21.82
C SER A 25 5.75 -33.97 20.34
N ALA A 26 6.10 -33.06 19.45
CA ALA A 26 6.27 -33.30 18.04
C ALA A 26 7.49 -34.17 17.81
N ARG A 27 7.31 -35.49 17.87
CA ARG A 27 8.17 -36.43 17.18
C ARG A 27 7.88 -36.26 15.70
N ASN A 28 8.93 -36.00 14.91
CA ASN A 28 8.92 -35.88 13.43
C ASN A 28 8.03 -36.97 12.79
N GLY A 29 6.77 -36.66 12.58
CA GLY A 29 5.84 -37.46 11.81
C GLY A 29 5.95 -37.08 10.33
N ILE A 30 6.81 -37.74 9.57
CA ILE A 30 6.79 -37.75 8.11
C ILE A 30 5.45 -38.39 7.72
N ALA A 31 4.51 -37.56 7.23
CA ALA A 31 3.33 -38.12 6.57
C ALA A 31 3.80 -38.75 5.25
N THR A 32 4.04 -40.05 5.26
CA THR A 32 4.37 -40.87 4.09
C THR A 32 3.13 -41.01 3.22
N GLN A 33 3.00 -40.21 2.18
CA GLN A 33 2.14 -40.57 1.04
C GLN A 33 2.77 -41.71 0.22
N ALA A 34 1.93 -42.44 -0.51
CA ALA A 34 2.25 -43.71 -1.17
C ALA A 34 3.58 -43.71 -1.95
N VAL A 35 4.33 -44.77 -1.83
CA VAL A 35 5.63 -45.03 -2.46
C VAL A 35 5.53 -44.83 -3.99
N GLY A 36 6.32 -43.87 -4.54
CA GLY A 36 6.49 -43.63 -5.97
C GLY A 36 5.67 -42.47 -6.55
N THR A 37 5.04 -41.63 -5.70
CA THR A 37 4.34 -40.41 -6.12
C THR A 37 5.07 -39.14 -5.63
N ARG A 38 4.60 -37.94 -6.06
CA ARG A 38 5.06 -36.65 -5.55
C ARG A 38 5.06 -36.61 -4.02
N THR A 39 6.19 -36.23 -3.42
CA THR A 39 6.28 -35.98 -1.98
C THR A 39 6.91 -34.63 -1.72
N GLU A 40 6.48 -33.97 -0.65
CA GLU A 40 6.93 -32.65 -0.25
C GLU A 40 7.38 -32.66 1.22
N VAL A 41 8.58 -32.13 1.48
CA VAL A 41 9.12 -31.99 2.83
C VAL A 41 9.48 -30.54 3.05
N LYS A 42 8.79 -29.88 4.00
CA LYS A 42 9.10 -28.48 4.35
C LYS A 42 10.43 -28.40 5.08
N LEU A 43 11.30 -27.49 4.63
CA LEU A 43 12.60 -27.23 5.21
C LEU A 43 12.57 -25.91 6.00
N ALA A 44 11.75 -25.84 7.06
CA ALA A 44 11.52 -24.61 7.80
C ALA A 44 12.54 -24.38 8.94
N GLU A 45 13.01 -25.43 9.58
CA GLU A 45 13.77 -25.37 10.82
C GLU A 45 15.24 -25.79 10.64
N GLY A 46 16.09 -25.38 11.57
CA GLY A 46 17.48 -25.84 11.64
C GLY A 46 18.46 -25.06 10.75
N TRP A 47 18.04 -23.95 10.19
CA TRP A 47 18.92 -23.08 9.40
C TRP A 47 19.93 -22.33 10.26
N ARG A 48 21.17 -22.20 9.75
CA ARG A 48 22.19 -21.28 10.25
C ARG A 48 22.29 -20.09 9.33
N PHE A 49 22.30 -18.88 9.88
CA PHE A 49 22.32 -17.63 9.13
C PHE A 49 23.48 -16.74 9.54
N HIS A 50 24.09 -16.09 8.56
CA HIS A 50 25.09 -15.05 8.73
C HIS A 50 24.84 -13.92 7.73
N PHE A 51 24.77 -12.68 8.21
CA PHE A 51 24.75 -11.49 7.35
C PHE A 51 26.17 -11.03 7.09
N GLY A 52 26.50 -10.78 5.85
CA GLY A 52 27.80 -10.35 5.34
C GLY A 52 28.37 -11.33 4.34
N GLU A 53 29.23 -10.80 3.45
CA GLU A 53 29.87 -11.59 2.42
C GLU A 53 30.76 -12.67 3.03
N ARG A 54 30.71 -13.84 2.43
CA ARG A 54 31.61 -14.97 2.61
C ARG A 54 31.93 -15.51 1.23
N GLY A 55 33.13 -16.03 1.03
CA GLY A 55 33.45 -16.72 -0.20
C GLY A 55 32.64 -18.02 -0.38
N GLU A 56 32.78 -18.67 -1.53
CA GLU A 56 32.12 -19.94 -1.82
C GLU A 56 32.54 -21.07 -0.86
N GLU A 57 33.60 -20.87 -0.07
CA GLU A 57 33.96 -21.80 1.02
C GLU A 57 32.84 -21.95 2.05
N ALA A 58 31.95 -20.96 2.20
CA ALA A 58 30.78 -21.07 3.06
C ALA A 58 29.76 -22.12 2.55
N ALA A 59 29.86 -22.55 1.30
CA ALA A 59 29.04 -23.65 0.77
C ALA A 59 29.64 -25.05 1.04
N ARG A 60 30.87 -25.15 1.52
CA ARG A 60 31.56 -26.43 1.74
C ARG A 60 31.06 -27.16 2.97
N ASN A 61 31.09 -28.50 2.92
CA ASN A 61 30.65 -29.34 4.04
C ASN A 61 31.48 -29.15 5.31
N ASP A 62 32.79 -28.86 5.17
CA ASP A 62 33.76 -28.70 6.25
C ASP A 62 33.83 -27.28 6.84
N PHE A 63 33.06 -26.34 6.29
CA PHE A 63 33.01 -24.98 6.81
C PHE A 63 32.38 -24.93 8.20
N ASP A 64 33.02 -24.22 9.13
CA ASP A 64 32.51 -24.03 10.49
C ASP A 64 31.47 -22.89 10.54
N ASP A 65 30.23 -23.26 10.79
CA ASP A 65 29.07 -22.37 10.97
C ASP A 65 28.56 -22.35 12.42
N ALA A 66 29.32 -22.86 13.40
CA ALA A 66 28.90 -22.96 14.80
C ALA A 66 28.54 -21.58 15.39
N GLY A 67 29.27 -20.52 14.98
CA GLY A 67 29.01 -19.14 15.40
C GLY A 67 27.85 -18.43 14.66
N TRP A 68 27.20 -19.08 13.72
CA TRP A 68 26.10 -18.47 12.97
C TRP A 68 24.77 -18.50 13.76
N GLN A 69 23.92 -17.51 13.52
CA GLN A 69 22.61 -17.44 14.15
C GLN A 69 21.73 -18.61 13.72
N SER A 70 21.01 -19.21 14.66
CA SER A 70 19.96 -20.20 14.36
C SER A 70 18.69 -19.46 13.98
N VAL A 71 18.09 -19.79 12.82
CA VAL A 71 16.87 -19.19 12.33
C VAL A 71 15.92 -20.23 11.75
N SER A 72 14.64 -19.91 11.72
CA SER A 72 13.63 -20.64 10.96
C SER A 72 13.30 -19.89 9.68
N VAL A 73 12.84 -20.56 8.63
CA VAL A 73 12.39 -19.98 7.35
C VAL A 73 10.86 -20.11 7.29
N PRO A 74 10.12 -19.05 6.95
CA PRO A 74 10.52 -17.74 6.39
C PRO A 74 11.34 -16.85 7.33
N HIS A 75 12.39 -16.21 6.77
CA HIS A 75 13.27 -15.32 7.51
C HIS A 75 13.71 -14.13 6.67
N SER A 76 13.60 -12.94 7.23
CA SER A 76 14.25 -11.73 6.72
C SER A 76 15.18 -11.15 7.78
N TRP A 77 16.39 -10.72 7.37
CA TRP A 77 17.26 -9.99 8.32
C TRP A 77 16.89 -8.53 8.47
N ASN A 78 16.02 -8.00 7.59
CA ASN A 78 15.62 -6.61 7.65
C ASN A 78 14.42 -6.40 8.59
N ARG A 79 14.55 -5.36 9.40
CA ARG A 79 13.47 -4.79 10.21
C ARG A 79 13.49 -3.29 10.01
N ILE A 80 12.65 -2.78 9.16
CA ILE A 80 12.62 -1.39 8.75
C ILE A 80 11.24 -0.79 8.97
N GLY A 81 11.22 0.48 9.39
CA GLY A 81 10.03 1.23 9.70
C GLY A 81 9.77 1.35 11.20
N GLU A 82 9.60 2.58 11.67
CA GLU A 82 9.31 2.91 13.05
C GLU A 82 8.25 4.01 13.13
N TYR A 83 7.26 3.83 14.01
CA TYR A 83 6.38 4.92 14.43
C TYR A 83 7.08 5.74 15.54
N GLY A 84 7.86 6.70 15.12
CA GLY A 84 8.68 7.56 15.95
C GLY A 84 9.57 8.41 15.07
N LEU A 85 10.26 9.38 15.68
CA LEU A 85 11.10 10.33 14.94
C LEU A 85 12.52 9.81 14.67
N ASP A 86 12.90 8.75 15.38
CA ASP A 86 14.23 8.15 15.32
C ASP A 86 14.13 6.65 15.12
N ARG A 87 15.14 6.06 14.46
CA ARG A 87 15.26 4.61 14.33
C ARG A 87 15.63 3.98 15.67
N SER A 88 14.90 2.93 16.06
CA SER A 88 15.27 2.14 17.23
C SER A 88 16.54 1.33 17.00
N PRO A 89 17.23 0.88 18.07
CA PRO A 89 18.38 -0.02 17.94
C PRO A 89 18.05 -1.38 17.28
N GLN A 90 16.79 -1.75 17.19
CA GLN A 90 16.32 -2.98 16.54
C GLN A 90 16.13 -2.83 15.02
N THR A 91 16.11 -1.60 14.49
CA THR A 91 16.05 -1.34 13.06
C THR A 91 17.26 -1.92 12.35
N ASN A 92 17.03 -2.69 11.31
CA ASN A 92 18.06 -3.21 10.43
C ASN A 92 17.64 -2.98 8.98
N ASN A 93 18.19 -1.95 8.35
CA ASN A 93 18.04 -1.61 6.95
C ASN A 93 19.26 -1.98 6.10
N ALA A 94 20.14 -2.85 6.62
CA ALA A 94 21.33 -3.29 5.91
C ALA A 94 20.95 -4.08 4.64
N GLN A 95 21.50 -3.67 3.52
CA GLN A 95 21.40 -4.36 2.23
C GLN A 95 22.77 -4.94 1.85
N GLY A 96 22.77 -6.13 1.22
CA GLY A 96 23.95 -6.89 0.91
C GLY A 96 23.67 -8.38 0.89
N THR A 97 24.70 -9.18 1.13
CA THR A 97 24.61 -10.65 1.11
C THR A 97 24.36 -11.23 2.48
N GLY A 98 23.54 -12.29 2.50
CA GLY A 98 23.30 -13.13 3.68
C GLY A 98 23.42 -14.61 3.31
N TRP A 99 24.10 -15.36 4.11
CA TRP A 99 24.31 -16.78 3.93
C TRP A 99 23.42 -17.61 4.83
N TYR A 100 22.80 -18.66 4.27
CA TYR A 100 22.00 -19.66 4.96
C TYR A 100 22.58 -21.03 4.76
N ARG A 101 22.59 -21.87 5.81
CA ARG A 101 23.07 -23.25 5.75
C ARG A 101 22.11 -24.16 6.50
N LEU A 102 21.74 -25.28 5.89
CA LEU A 102 20.92 -26.31 6.50
C LEU A 102 21.56 -27.68 6.33
N ARG A 103 21.84 -28.36 7.44
CA ARG A 103 22.19 -29.79 7.43
C ARG A 103 20.92 -30.59 7.62
N PHE A 104 20.59 -31.38 6.63
CA PHE A 104 19.34 -32.11 6.56
C PHE A 104 19.56 -33.61 6.35
N ASP A 105 18.94 -34.42 7.20
CA ASP A 105 18.92 -35.90 7.06
C ASP A 105 17.82 -36.25 6.03
N ALA A 106 18.25 -36.53 4.81
CA ALA A 106 17.34 -36.79 3.70
C ALA A 106 16.63 -38.15 3.88
N PRO A 107 15.31 -38.21 3.61
CA PRO A 107 14.62 -39.47 3.52
C PRO A 107 15.20 -40.37 2.40
N PRO A 108 15.14 -41.70 2.54
CA PRO A 108 15.41 -42.58 1.42
C PRO A 108 14.50 -42.25 0.23
N ALA A 109 15.03 -42.34 -0.99
CA ALA A 109 14.25 -42.17 -2.20
C ALA A 109 14.31 -43.48 -3.01
N PRO A 110 13.18 -43.98 -3.55
CA PRO A 110 13.19 -45.07 -4.51
C PRO A 110 14.03 -44.74 -5.76
N PRO A 111 14.60 -45.77 -6.44
CA PRO A 111 15.25 -45.55 -7.74
C PRO A 111 14.33 -44.87 -8.73
N GLY A 112 14.87 -43.94 -9.52
CA GLY A 112 14.13 -43.17 -10.54
C GLY A 112 13.36 -41.95 -9.96
N MET A 113 13.58 -41.60 -8.68
CA MET A 113 13.06 -40.34 -8.11
C MET A 113 14.08 -39.23 -8.27
N ARG A 114 13.59 -38.08 -8.71
CA ARG A 114 14.35 -36.83 -8.83
C ARG A 114 14.07 -35.93 -7.62
N GLN A 115 15.03 -35.09 -7.32
CA GLN A 115 15.01 -34.21 -6.15
C GLN A 115 15.06 -32.76 -6.63
N TYR A 116 14.14 -31.95 -6.10
CA TYR A 116 14.11 -30.52 -6.39
C TYR A 116 14.06 -29.73 -5.08
N LEU A 117 14.79 -28.62 -5.03
CA LEU A 117 14.56 -27.61 -4.03
C LEU A 117 13.59 -26.58 -4.61
N ASP A 118 12.47 -26.41 -3.95
CA ASP A 118 11.41 -25.43 -4.28
C ASP A 118 11.49 -24.28 -3.29
N PHE A 119 11.92 -23.12 -3.77
CA PHE A 119 11.93 -21.85 -3.03
C PHE A 119 10.72 -21.03 -3.44
N ALA A 120 9.85 -20.68 -2.50
CA ALA A 120 8.69 -19.86 -2.78
C ALA A 120 9.07 -18.39 -3.08
N ALA A 121 10.14 -17.86 -2.49
CA ALA A 121 10.89 -16.67 -2.91
C ALA A 121 12.15 -16.46 -2.06
N VAL A 122 13.13 -15.76 -2.63
CA VAL A 122 14.34 -15.30 -1.95
C VAL A 122 14.67 -13.88 -2.45
N GLY A 123 14.89 -12.95 -1.58
CA GLY A 123 15.19 -11.57 -1.96
C GLY A 123 16.69 -11.26 -2.03
N ASN A 124 17.25 -10.75 -3.11
CA ASN A 124 16.75 -10.46 -4.46
C ASN A 124 17.32 -11.47 -5.46
N ILE A 125 18.54 -11.98 -5.17
CA ILE A 125 19.26 -13.01 -5.92
C ILE A 125 19.49 -14.18 -4.96
N ALA A 126 19.32 -15.39 -5.46
CA ALA A 126 19.64 -16.62 -4.73
C ALA A 126 20.65 -17.47 -5.50
N ASP A 127 21.82 -17.72 -4.92
CA ASP A 127 22.73 -18.77 -5.35
C ASP A 127 22.60 -19.96 -4.42
N VAL A 128 22.49 -21.16 -4.96
CA VAL A 128 22.20 -22.38 -4.21
C VAL A 128 23.27 -23.44 -4.45
N TRP A 129 23.75 -24.02 -3.36
CA TRP A 129 24.66 -25.15 -3.36
C TRP A 129 24.07 -26.34 -2.59
N VAL A 130 24.34 -27.53 -3.07
CA VAL A 130 24.05 -28.78 -2.38
C VAL A 130 25.35 -29.57 -2.26
N ASN A 131 25.73 -29.92 -1.02
CA ASN A 131 26.97 -30.68 -0.72
C ASN A 131 28.27 -30.04 -1.30
N GLY A 132 28.30 -28.71 -1.37
CA GLY A 132 29.41 -27.94 -1.94
C GLY A 132 29.37 -27.77 -3.46
N ILE A 133 28.39 -28.34 -4.15
CA ILE A 133 28.19 -28.23 -5.60
C ILE A 133 27.20 -27.10 -5.85
N HIS A 134 27.58 -26.08 -6.63
CA HIS A 134 26.64 -25.04 -7.10
C HIS A 134 25.62 -25.68 -8.04
N VAL A 135 24.32 -25.55 -7.70
CA VAL A 135 23.23 -26.20 -8.43
C VAL A 135 22.34 -25.21 -9.19
N GLY A 136 22.44 -23.91 -8.90
CA GLY A 136 21.72 -22.90 -9.68
C GLY A 136 21.70 -21.52 -9.03
N THR A 137 21.33 -20.55 -9.85
CA THR A 137 21.11 -19.15 -9.46
C THR A 137 19.72 -18.71 -9.94
N HIS A 138 18.99 -17.98 -9.11
CA HIS A 138 17.75 -17.30 -9.48
C HIS A 138 17.88 -15.81 -9.24
N LYS A 139 17.39 -15.00 -10.19
CA LYS A 139 17.39 -13.53 -10.16
C LYS A 139 15.98 -13.00 -10.24
N GLY A 140 15.48 -12.47 -9.12
CA GLY A 140 14.10 -11.97 -8.95
C GLY A 140 13.64 -12.21 -7.51
N ALA A 141 13.16 -11.16 -6.85
CA ALA A 141 12.85 -11.22 -5.43
C ALA A 141 11.56 -11.96 -5.10
N PHE A 142 10.59 -12.08 -6.05
CA PHE A 142 9.18 -12.24 -5.68
C PHE A 142 8.53 -13.54 -6.13
N SER A 143 9.12 -14.23 -7.08
CA SER A 143 8.59 -15.44 -7.68
C SER A 143 9.18 -16.71 -7.10
N ARG A 144 8.40 -17.79 -7.18
CA ARG A 144 8.82 -19.15 -6.90
C ARG A 144 9.84 -19.61 -7.94
N PHE A 145 10.84 -20.36 -7.52
CA PHE A 145 11.75 -21.05 -8.42
C PHE A 145 12.11 -22.45 -7.90
N ARG A 146 12.38 -23.35 -8.82
CA ARG A 146 12.76 -24.73 -8.50
C ARG A 146 14.07 -25.09 -9.18
N ILE A 147 14.94 -25.77 -8.43
CA ILE A 147 16.25 -26.23 -8.90
C ILE A 147 16.29 -27.75 -8.80
N ASP A 148 16.66 -28.41 -9.90
CA ASP A 148 16.94 -29.85 -9.91
C ASP A 148 18.27 -30.11 -9.22
N VAL A 149 18.22 -30.77 -8.06
CA VAL A 149 19.38 -31.08 -7.23
C VAL A 149 19.76 -32.56 -7.27
N THR A 150 19.10 -33.37 -8.11
CA THR A 150 19.25 -34.81 -8.17
C THR A 150 20.72 -35.26 -8.24
N GLY A 151 21.54 -34.59 -9.08
CA GLY A 151 22.95 -34.94 -9.27
C GLY A 151 23.87 -34.64 -8.08
N ALA A 152 23.48 -33.71 -7.19
CA ALA A 152 24.23 -33.34 -5.99
C ALA A 152 23.64 -33.93 -4.72
N TRP A 153 22.41 -34.48 -4.75
CA TRP A 153 21.64 -34.99 -3.62
C TRP A 153 22.04 -36.40 -3.21
N ARG A 154 22.09 -36.65 -1.92
CA ARG A 154 22.39 -37.97 -1.33
C ARG A 154 21.14 -38.50 -0.60
N ALA A 155 20.33 -39.30 -1.27
CA ALA A 155 19.15 -39.91 -0.69
C ALA A 155 19.49 -40.83 0.50
N GLY A 156 18.73 -40.77 1.57
CA GLY A 156 18.97 -41.58 2.79
C GLY A 156 20.22 -41.17 3.56
N ALA A 157 20.80 -40.01 3.31
CA ALA A 157 22.02 -39.54 3.96
C ALA A 157 21.95 -38.06 4.33
N LYS A 158 22.95 -37.59 5.09
CA LYS A 158 23.07 -36.16 5.41
C LYS A 158 23.44 -35.35 4.17
N ASN A 159 22.68 -34.28 3.93
CA ASN A 159 22.97 -33.28 2.93
C ASN A 159 23.20 -31.89 3.57
N LEU A 160 24.01 -31.09 2.95
CA LEU A 160 24.15 -29.68 3.25
C LEU A 160 23.51 -28.87 2.11
N ILE A 161 22.57 -28.01 2.44
CA ILE A 161 22.04 -26.99 1.55
C ILE A 161 22.64 -25.66 2.00
N ALA A 162 23.27 -24.92 1.09
CA ALA A 162 23.76 -23.56 1.34
C ALA A 162 23.10 -22.61 0.34
N VAL A 163 22.70 -21.44 0.81
CA VAL A 163 22.05 -20.39 0.01
C VAL A 163 22.72 -19.06 0.32
N ARG A 164 23.18 -18.38 -0.71
CA ARG A 164 23.59 -16.97 -0.65
C ARG A 164 22.42 -16.12 -1.18
N ALA A 165 21.80 -15.36 -0.30
CA ALA A 165 20.78 -14.40 -0.66
C ALA A 165 21.40 -13.00 -0.73
N ASP A 166 21.06 -12.21 -1.76
CA ASP A 166 21.64 -10.89 -1.97
C ASP A 166 20.54 -9.87 -2.31
N ASN A 167 20.37 -8.86 -1.43
CA ASN A 167 19.46 -7.71 -1.66
C ASN A 167 20.24 -6.39 -1.79
N SER A 168 21.46 -6.41 -2.29
CA SER A 168 22.26 -5.21 -2.55
C SER A 168 21.47 -4.21 -3.38
N ARG A 169 21.65 -2.92 -3.11
CA ARG A 169 21.01 -1.86 -3.90
C ARG A 169 21.48 -1.93 -5.34
N PRO A 170 20.57 -1.85 -6.31
CA PRO A 170 20.97 -1.75 -7.71
C PRO A 170 21.86 -0.52 -7.93
N ALA A 171 23.04 -0.78 -8.46
CA ALA A 171 24.03 0.24 -8.84
C ALA A 171 24.90 -0.31 -9.97
N PRO A 172 25.50 0.55 -10.81
CA PRO A 172 26.45 0.10 -11.84
C PRO A 172 27.57 -0.78 -11.24
N GLY A 173 27.73 -1.99 -11.76
CA GLY A 173 28.71 -2.98 -11.30
C GLY A 173 28.26 -3.82 -10.08
N SER A 174 27.06 -3.61 -9.53
CA SER A 174 26.52 -4.48 -8.47
C SER A 174 25.94 -5.78 -9.04
N SER A 175 25.79 -6.81 -8.20
CA SER A 175 25.14 -8.07 -8.55
C SER A 175 23.70 -7.89 -9.04
N THR A 176 23.02 -6.84 -8.55
CA THR A 176 21.62 -6.50 -8.82
C THR A 176 21.44 -5.48 -9.93
N GLU A 177 22.53 -5.07 -10.63
CA GLU A 177 22.49 -4.03 -11.67
C GLU A 177 21.38 -4.26 -12.73
N ASN A 178 21.18 -5.51 -13.13
CA ASN A 178 20.23 -5.91 -14.17
C ASN A 178 19.07 -6.75 -13.62
N VAL A 179 18.71 -6.59 -12.35
CA VAL A 179 17.61 -7.30 -11.70
C VAL A 179 16.54 -6.32 -11.26
N ILE A 180 15.34 -6.38 -11.89
CA ILE A 180 14.24 -5.53 -11.50
C ILE A 180 13.65 -5.95 -10.13
N PRO A 181 13.18 -4.97 -9.28
CA PRO A 181 13.08 -3.53 -9.53
C PRO A 181 14.43 -2.81 -9.34
N LEU A 182 14.70 -1.85 -10.21
CA LEU A 182 15.91 -1.02 -10.12
C LEU A 182 15.74 0.18 -9.18
N ALA A 183 14.50 0.61 -8.97
CA ALA A 183 14.12 1.70 -8.09
C ALA A 183 12.68 1.47 -7.59
N GLY A 184 12.26 2.22 -6.57
CA GLY A 184 10.90 2.19 -6.04
C GLY A 184 10.81 2.88 -4.70
N ASP A 185 9.63 3.38 -4.34
CA ASP A 185 9.34 3.97 -3.04
C ASP A 185 8.91 2.88 -2.04
N PHE A 186 9.68 1.81 -1.97
CA PHE A 186 9.51 0.70 -1.02
C PHE A 186 10.85 0.00 -0.78
N PHE A 187 10.97 -0.70 0.33
CA PHE A 187 12.21 -1.36 0.71
C PHE A 187 12.27 -2.81 0.21
N ILE A 188 13.40 -3.20 -0.38
CA ILE A 188 13.68 -4.57 -0.82
C ILE A 188 14.27 -5.37 0.35
N HIS A 189 13.46 -6.22 0.97
CA HIS A 189 13.89 -7.04 2.10
C HIS A 189 14.73 -8.24 1.64
N GLY A 190 15.81 -8.51 2.34
CA GLY A 190 16.67 -9.66 2.08
C GLY A 190 16.28 -10.91 2.88
N GLY A 191 16.67 -12.07 2.36
CA GLY A 191 16.55 -13.35 3.04
C GLY A 191 15.70 -14.38 2.30
N ILE A 192 15.66 -15.58 2.86
CA ILE A 192 14.71 -16.62 2.46
C ILE A 192 13.38 -16.30 3.15
N TYR A 193 12.67 -15.31 2.61
CA TYR A 193 11.51 -14.72 3.28
C TYR A 193 10.18 -15.44 2.99
N ARG A 194 10.21 -16.47 2.13
CA ARG A 194 9.12 -17.44 1.94
C ARG A 194 9.63 -18.86 2.16
N GLY A 195 8.75 -19.83 2.12
CA GLY A 195 9.11 -21.21 2.46
C GLY A 195 10.08 -21.89 1.50
N VAL A 196 10.79 -22.92 1.99
CA VAL A 196 11.61 -23.84 1.19
C VAL A 196 11.05 -25.24 1.36
N THR A 197 10.93 -26.01 0.24
CA THR A 197 10.41 -27.37 0.23
C THR A 197 11.35 -28.28 -0.57
N LEU A 198 11.67 -29.44 -0.05
CA LEU A 198 12.22 -30.53 -0.83
C LEU A 198 11.07 -31.24 -1.54
N LEU A 199 11.07 -31.21 -2.87
CA LEU A 199 10.11 -31.88 -3.72
C LEU A 199 10.76 -33.10 -4.36
N GLN A 200 10.15 -34.28 -4.19
CA GLN A 200 10.61 -35.53 -4.81
C GLN A 200 9.59 -36.00 -5.83
N LEU A 201 10.02 -36.28 -7.05
CA LEU A 201 9.17 -36.66 -8.18
C LEU A 201 9.77 -37.85 -8.93
N PRO A 202 8.92 -38.70 -9.55
CA PRO A 202 9.40 -39.65 -10.55
C PRO A 202 10.09 -38.94 -11.73
N ASP A 203 10.93 -39.69 -12.45
CA ASP A 203 11.62 -39.23 -13.66
C ASP A 203 10.66 -38.85 -14.80
N ALA A 204 9.42 -39.35 -14.77
CA ALA A 204 8.32 -38.87 -15.61
C ALA A 204 7.24 -38.24 -14.70
N SER A 205 6.97 -36.97 -14.84
CA SER A 205 6.09 -36.20 -13.97
C SER A 205 5.48 -35.01 -14.67
N ILE A 206 4.53 -34.35 -14.04
CA ILE A 206 4.10 -33.01 -14.39
C ILE A 206 5.30 -32.08 -14.15
N ASP A 207 5.66 -31.26 -15.16
CA ASP A 207 6.92 -30.51 -15.18
C ASP A 207 7.06 -29.54 -14.00
N PRO A 208 7.98 -29.77 -13.05
CA PRO A 208 8.20 -28.86 -11.94
C PRO A 208 9.03 -27.62 -12.32
N LEU A 209 9.71 -27.63 -13.46
CA LEU A 209 10.69 -26.61 -13.87
C LEU A 209 10.09 -25.53 -14.80
N ASP A 210 8.77 -25.56 -15.04
CA ASP A 210 8.10 -24.61 -15.91
C ASP A 210 7.89 -23.24 -15.23
N PHE A 211 8.97 -22.47 -15.10
CA PHE A 211 8.99 -21.16 -14.42
C PHE A 211 8.38 -21.19 -13.01
N GLY A 212 8.54 -22.29 -12.29
CA GLY A 212 7.94 -22.47 -10.96
C GLY A 212 6.43 -22.67 -10.96
N GLY A 213 5.79 -22.72 -12.12
CA GLY A 213 4.34 -22.91 -12.30
C GLY A 213 3.86 -24.32 -11.90
N PRO A 214 2.53 -24.53 -11.92
CA PRO A 214 1.93 -25.81 -11.52
C PRO A 214 2.07 -26.90 -12.60
N GLY A 215 2.45 -26.57 -13.82
CA GLY A 215 2.50 -27.49 -14.97
C GLY A 215 1.12 -27.87 -15.53
N ILE A 216 0.03 -27.41 -14.91
CA ILE A 216 -1.35 -27.59 -15.33
C ILE A 216 -1.98 -26.22 -15.53
N TYR A 217 -2.48 -25.97 -16.73
CA TYR A 217 -3.00 -24.66 -17.13
C TYR A 217 -4.39 -24.82 -17.71
N VAL A 218 -5.35 -24.09 -17.15
CA VAL A 218 -6.77 -24.17 -17.47
C VAL A 218 -7.23 -22.92 -18.18
N THR A 219 -7.76 -23.07 -19.40
CA THR A 219 -8.34 -21.97 -20.18
C THR A 219 -9.84 -22.20 -20.38
N ILE A 220 -10.63 -21.16 -20.18
CA ILE A 220 -12.06 -21.17 -20.44
C ILE A 220 -12.26 -20.92 -21.95
N ALA A 221 -12.46 -22.01 -22.72
CA ALA A 221 -12.64 -21.94 -24.16
C ALA A 221 -14.04 -21.49 -24.59
N GLY A 222 -15.03 -21.63 -23.70
CA GLY A 222 -16.40 -21.14 -23.92
C GLY A 222 -17.20 -21.20 -22.62
N LEU A 223 -17.97 -20.15 -22.37
CA LEU A 223 -18.77 -20.03 -21.16
C LEU A 223 -20.11 -19.36 -21.45
N THR A 224 -21.17 -20.05 -21.03
CA THR A 224 -22.54 -19.55 -20.98
C THR A 224 -23.17 -20.00 -19.67
N GLU A 225 -24.32 -19.46 -19.31
CA GLU A 225 -25.09 -19.92 -18.14
C GLU A 225 -25.43 -21.43 -18.19
N ARG A 226 -25.48 -22.01 -19.41
CA ARG A 226 -25.89 -23.41 -19.60
C ARG A 226 -24.75 -24.37 -19.81
N LYS A 227 -23.57 -23.89 -20.19
CA LYS A 227 -22.45 -24.78 -20.57
C LYS A 227 -21.09 -24.09 -20.39
N ALA A 228 -20.15 -24.80 -19.78
CA ALA A 228 -18.73 -24.48 -19.79
C ALA A 228 -17.96 -25.43 -20.71
N VAL A 229 -16.96 -24.88 -21.41
CA VAL A 229 -15.96 -25.62 -22.17
C VAL A 229 -14.58 -25.21 -21.69
N ILE A 230 -13.81 -26.18 -21.25
CA ILE A 230 -12.51 -25.99 -20.59
C ILE A 230 -11.44 -26.67 -21.45
N ASP A 231 -10.41 -25.93 -21.79
CA ASP A 231 -9.16 -26.45 -22.34
C ASP A 231 -8.13 -26.61 -21.24
N LEU A 232 -7.52 -27.77 -21.17
CA LEU A 232 -6.49 -28.12 -20.22
C LEU A 232 -5.19 -28.39 -20.96
N ARG A 233 -4.12 -27.67 -20.60
CA ARG A 233 -2.75 -27.95 -21.05
C ARG A 233 -1.96 -28.48 -19.86
N SER A 234 -1.46 -29.72 -20.00
CA SER A 234 -0.60 -30.39 -19.02
C SER A 234 0.81 -30.47 -19.56
N ARG A 235 1.73 -29.77 -18.93
CA ARG A 235 3.14 -29.78 -19.31
C ARG A 235 3.84 -30.89 -18.53
N LEU A 236 4.43 -31.83 -19.26
CA LEU A 236 5.02 -33.04 -18.73
C LEU A 236 6.52 -33.07 -19.04
N ARG A 237 7.28 -33.71 -18.15
CA ARG A 237 8.73 -33.91 -18.32
C ARG A 237 9.09 -35.37 -18.13
N ASN A 238 9.93 -35.91 -18.99
CA ASN A 238 10.48 -37.28 -18.90
C ASN A 238 11.99 -37.25 -19.05
N PHE A 239 12.70 -37.68 -18.03
CA PHE A 239 14.15 -37.81 -18.04
C PHE A 239 14.63 -39.19 -18.53
N GLY A 240 13.70 -40.12 -18.72
CA GLY A 240 13.97 -41.47 -19.22
C GLY A 240 13.70 -41.66 -20.69
N ALA A 241 13.69 -42.91 -21.12
CA ALA A 241 13.29 -43.30 -22.48
C ALA A 241 11.78 -43.02 -22.68
N PRO A 242 11.33 -42.87 -23.97
CA PRO A 242 9.91 -42.75 -24.27
C PRO A 242 9.09 -43.90 -23.69
N ARG A 243 7.94 -43.58 -23.07
CA ARG A 243 7.06 -44.57 -22.44
C ARG A 243 5.58 -44.27 -22.65
N LYS A 244 4.77 -45.32 -22.68
CA LYS A 244 3.29 -45.17 -22.73
C LYS A 244 2.78 -44.86 -21.32
N LEU A 245 2.01 -43.79 -21.21
CA LEU A 245 1.41 -43.32 -19.96
C LEU A 245 -0.07 -43.07 -20.18
N ARG A 246 -0.82 -42.99 -19.11
CA ARG A 246 -2.21 -42.59 -19.07
C ARG A 246 -2.37 -41.35 -18.26
N MET A 247 -3.08 -40.34 -18.80
CA MET A 247 -3.44 -39.12 -18.10
C MET A 247 -4.93 -39.12 -17.82
N LYS A 248 -5.28 -38.80 -16.57
CA LYS A 248 -6.66 -38.62 -16.12
C LYS A 248 -6.81 -37.27 -15.45
N SER A 249 -7.70 -36.42 -15.99
CA SER A 249 -8.03 -35.11 -15.42
C SER A 249 -9.51 -35.05 -15.04
N GLU A 250 -9.80 -34.57 -13.83
CA GLU A 250 -11.14 -34.49 -13.25
C GLU A 250 -11.41 -33.08 -12.72
N ILE A 251 -12.60 -32.58 -12.97
CA ILE A 251 -13.15 -31.36 -12.34
C ILE A 251 -14.11 -31.81 -11.25
N ARG A 252 -13.97 -31.20 -10.07
CA ARG A 252 -14.89 -31.39 -8.95
C ARG A 252 -15.43 -30.05 -8.48
N ASP A 253 -16.67 -30.06 -8.00
CA ASP A 253 -17.29 -28.88 -7.39
C ASP A 253 -16.73 -28.58 -5.99
N ALA A 254 -17.26 -27.55 -5.34
CA ALA A 254 -16.82 -27.13 -3.99
C ALA A 254 -17.10 -28.20 -2.92
N ASP A 255 -18.08 -29.06 -3.12
CA ASP A 255 -18.44 -30.16 -2.22
C ASP A 255 -17.62 -31.43 -2.54
N GLY A 256 -16.76 -31.41 -3.54
CA GLY A 256 -15.93 -32.53 -3.97
C GLY A 256 -16.64 -33.51 -4.92
N ASN A 257 -17.87 -33.22 -5.39
CA ASN A 257 -18.58 -34.08 -6.34
C ASN A 257 -17.95 -33.98 -7.73
N PHE A 258 -17.95 -35.11 -8.45
CA PHE A 258 -17.46 -35.16 -9.82
C PHE A 258 -18.38 -34.35 -10.77
N VAL A 259 -17.76 -33.48 -11.58
CA VAL A 259 -18.43 -32.63 -12.55
C VAL A 259 -18.14 -33.06 -13.99
N ALA A 260 -16.88 -33.22 -14.32
CA ALA A 260 -16.40 -33.61 -15.65
C ALA A 260 -15.03 -34.27 -15.56
N GLY A 261 -14.67 -35.05 -16.56
CA GLY A 261 -13.36 -35.68 -16.63
C GLY A 261 -13.01 -36.12 -18.05
N VAL A 262 -11.73 -36.33 -18.27
CA VAL A 262 -11.16 -36.88 -19.48
C VAL A 262 -9.99 -37.80 -19.11
N GLU A 263 -9.90 -38.92 -19.83
CA GLU A 263 -8.83 -39.88 -19.64
C GLU A 263 -8.36 -40.35 -21.05
N HIS A 264 -7.04 -40.43 -21.23
CA HIS A 264 -6.48 -40.92 -22.50
C HIS A 264 -5.07 -41.47 -22.31
N ASP A 265 -4.70 -42.43 -23.16
CA ASP A 265 -3.35 -42.95 -23.24
C ASP A 265 -2.54 -42.17 -24.26
N PHE A 266 -1.26 -41.96 -23.98
CA PHE A 266 -0.32 -41.27 -24.87
C PHE A 266 1.10 -41.82 -24.72
N THR A 267 2.01 -41.37 -25.56
CA THR A 267 3.45 -41.67 -25.41
C THR A 267 4.18 -40.41 -25.01
N LEU A 268 4.74 -40.40 -23.81
CA LEU A 268 5.61 -39.31 -23.31
C LEU A 268 7.02 -39.53 -23.86
N ALA A 269 7.44 -38.65 -24.77
CA ALA A 269 8.80 -38.63 -25.28
C ALA A 269 9.81 -38.22 -24.18
N ALA A 270 11.10 -38.44 -24.42
CA ALA A 270 12.16 -37.86 -23.63
C ALA A 270 12.14 -36.32 -23.74
N GLY A 271 12.38 -35.64 -22.62
CA GLY A 271 12.34 -34.17 -22.56
C GLY A 271 11.01 -33.60 -22.08
N VAL A 272 10.55 -32.50 -22.65
CA VAL A 272 9.32 -31.78 -22.29
C VAL A 272 8.28 -31.93 -23.37
N GLN A 273 7.04 -32.19 -22.98
CA GLN A 273 5.88 -32.36 -23.89
C GLN A 273 4.63 -31.75 -23.26
N ASP A 274 3.83 -31.05 -24.03
CA ASP A 274 2.51 -30.56 -23.63
C ASP A 274 1.44 -31.53 -24.10
N GLU A 275 0.58 -32.00 -23.19
CA GLU A 275 -0.64 -32.75 -23.48
C GLU A 275 -1.86 -31.86 -23.37
N LEU A 276 -2.72 -31.93 -24.36
CA LEU A 276 -3.93 -31.10 -24.44
C LEU A 276 -5.17 -31.96 -24.26
N ALA A 277 -6.12 -31.46 -23.46
CA ALA A 277 -7.40 -32.11 -23.27
C ALA A 277 -8.52 -31.07 -23.24
N ARG A 278 -9.73 -31.48 -23.61
CA ARG A 278 -10.92 -30.61 -23.57
C ARG A 278 -12.03 -31.29 -22.80
N MET A 279 -12.63 -30.56 -21.87
CA MET A 279 -13.77 -31.00 -21.07
C MET A 279 -14.95 -30.04 -21.24
N SER A 280 -16.16 -30.52 -21.06
CA SER A 280 -17.34 -29.64 -20.99
C SER A 280 -18.39 -30.20 -20.04
N PHE A 281 -19.16 -29.33 -19.40
CA PHE A 281 -20.25 -29.69 -18.53
C PHE A 281 -21.38 -28.65 -18.58
N LEU A 282 -22.53 -29.04 -18.09
CA LEU A 282 -23.74 -28.21 -18.11
C LEU A 282 -23.94 -27.50 -16.78
N ASN A 283 -24.66 -26.36 -16.86
CA ASN A 283 -25.04 -25.54 -15.71
C ASN A 283 -23.85 -25.19 -14.77
N PRO A 284 -22.82 -24.53 -15.31
CA PRO A 284 -21.67 -24.16 -14.51
C PRO A 284 -22.06 -23.12 -13.43
N HIS A 285 -21.54 -23.28 -12.23
CA HIS A 285 -21.58 -22.24 -11.20
C HIS A 285 -20.46 -21.25 -11.46
N LEU A 286 -20.78 -19.96 -11.59
CA LEU A 286 -19.80 -18.95 -11.95
C LEU A 286 -19.09 -18.41 -10.71
N TRP A 287 -17.83 -18.02 -10.88
CA TRP A 287 -17.13 -17.15 -9.96
C TRP A 287 -17.58 -15.70 -10.24
N ASP A 288 -18.39 -15.12 -9.33
CA ASP A 288 -19.03 -13.80 -9.53
C ASP A 288 -18.47 -12.72 -8.58
N GLY A 289 -17.14 -12.74 -8.39
CA GLY A 289 -16.48 -11.76 -7.54
C GLY A 289 -16.90 -11.92 -6.07
N THR A 290 -16.96 -10.79 -5.33
CA THR A 290 -17.34 -10.77 -3.92
C THR A 290 -18.78 -11.21 -3.66
N ALA A 291 -19.63 -11.27 -4.68
CA ALA A 291 -21.01 -11.73 -4.54
C ALA A 291 -21.13 -13.25 -4.39
N ASP A 292 -20.31 -13.98 -5.14
CA ASP A 292 -20.30 -15.46 -5.10
C ASP A 292 -18.94 -15.98 -5.65
N PRO A 293 -17.89 -16.12 -4.82
CA PRO A 293 -16.56 -16.53 -5.23
C PRO A 293 -16.42 -18.06 -5.39
N TYR A 294 -17.29 -18.68 -6.19
CA TYR A 294 -17.37 -20.13 -6.32
C TYR A 294 -16.14 -20.73 -7.03
N LEU A 295 -15.54 -21.73 -6.41
CA LEU A 295 -14.34 -22.41 -6.90
C LEU A 295 -14.57 -23.89 -7.19
N TYR A 296 -14.05 -24.34 -8.32
CA TYR A 296 -13.88 -25.76 -8.67
C TYR A 296 -12.45 -26.19 -8.39
N SER A 297 -12.21 -27.49 -8.28
CA SER A 297 -10.88 -28.08 -8.31
C SER A 297 -10.66 -28.90 -9.58
N VAL A 298 -9.50 -28.74 -10.22
CA VAL A 298 -9.03 -29.57 -11.33
C VAL A 298 -7.85 -30.39 -10.86
N THR A 299 -7.97 -31.72 -10.89
CA THR A 299 -6.90 -32.65 -10.55
C THR A 299 -6.47 -33.42 -11.77
N THR A 300 -5.20 -33.32 -12.16
CA THR A 300 -4.58 -34.14 -13.20
C THR A 300 -3.68 -35.17 -12.56
N ARG A 301 -3.86 -36.46 -12.95
CA ARG A 301 -3.10 -37.62 -12.51
C ARG A 301 -2.39 -38.26 -13.69
N LEU A 302 -1.13 -38.65 -13.50
CA LEU A 302 -0.30 -39.33 -14.47
C LEU A 302 -0.05 -40.78 -14.00
N TYR A 303 -0.32 -41.76 -14.86
CA TYR A 303 -0.20 -43.19 -14.52
C TYR A 303 0.74 -43.90 -15.49
N ASP A 304 1.47 -44.92 -14.95
CA ASP A 304 2.22 -45.94 -15.69
C ASP A 304 1.53 -47.29 -15.44
N GLY A 305 0.71 -47.77 -16.36
CA GLY A 305 -0.26 -48.80 -16.14
C GLY A 305 -1.26 -48.40 -15.04
N GLU A 306 -1.30 -49.16 -13.92
CA GLU A 306 -2.15 -48.84 -12.75
C GLU A 306 -1.40 -48.04 -11.67
N ARG A 307 -0.09 -47.82 -11.84
CA ARG A 307 0.71 -47.09 -10.87
C ARG A 307 0.58 -45.58 -11.07
N LEU A 308 0.08 -44.88 -10.06
CA LEU A 308 0.11 -43.41 -10.02
C LEU A 308 1.57 -42.92 -9.94
N LEU A 309 2.00 -42.09 -10.89
CA LEU A 309 3.31 -41.44 -10.90
C LEU A 309 3.24 -40.07 -10.24
N ASP A 310 2.29 -39.22 -10.65
CA ASP A 310 2.21 -37.84 -10.20
C ASP A 310 0.76 -37.36 -10.18
N ALA A 311 0.46 -36.37 -9.33
CA ALA A 311 -0.83 -35.71 -9.28
C ALA A 311 -0.67 -34.27 -8.86
N VAL A 312 -1.37 -33.37 -9.59
CA VAL A 312 -1.43 -31.94 -9.26
C VAL A 312 -2.88 -31.49 -9.26
N THR A 313 -3.26 -30.75 -8.22
CA THR A 313 -4.59 -30.15 -8.07
C THR A 313 -4.49 -28.64 -8.12
N GLN A 314 -5.37 -27.99 -8.88
CA GLN A 314 -5.48 -26.54 -8.99
C GLN A 314 -6.91 -26.10 -8.70
N SER A 315 -7.09 -24.97 -8.01
CA SER A 315 -8.37 -24.29 -7.91
C SER A 315 -8.59 -23.44 -9.16
N ILE A 316 -9.84 -23.41 -9.62
CA ILE A 316 -10.28 -22.57 -10.74
C ILE A 316 -11.63 -21.94 -10.46
N GLY A 317 -11.90 -20.78 -11.03
CA GLY A 317 -13.22 -20.16 -11.06
C GLY A 317 -13.65 -19.86 -12.50
N LEU A 318 -14.92 -20.13 -12.81
CA LEU A 318 -15.45 -19.94 -14.15
C LEU A 318 -16.06 -18.55 -14.26
N ARG A 319 -15.49 -17.70 -15.09
CA ARG A 319 -15.94 -16.32 -15.27
C ARG A 319 -15.69 -15.83 -16.68
N SER A 320 -16.47 -14.83 -17.07
CA SER A 320 -16.20 -13.97 -18.22
C SER A 320 -16.08 -12.52 -17.74
N PHE A 321 -15.24 -11.72 -18.37
CA PHE A 321 -15.11 -10.30 -18.05
C PHE A 321 -14.77 -9.49 -19.30
N ARG A 322 -15.08 -8.20 -19.26
CA ARG A 322 -14.64 -7.23 -20.27
C ARG A 322 -14.43 -5.86 -19.64
N PHE A 323 -13.55 -5.09 -20.21
CA PHE A 323 -13.35 -3.68 -19.92
C PHE A 323 -13.87 -2.87 -21.11
N ASP A 324 -14.59 -1.81 -20.81
CA ASP A 324 -15.24 -0.93 -21.77
C ASP A 324 -14.77 0.52 -21.52
N ALA A 325 -14.41 1.23 -22.56
CA ALA A 325 -13.85 2.56 -22.44
C ALA A 325 -14.82 3.59 -21.84
N ASP A 326 -16.12 3.45 -22.11
CA ASP A 326 -17.16 4.38 -21.65
C ASP A 326 -17.88 3.88 -20.40
N GLN A 327 -18.01 2.57 -20.24
CA GLN A 327 -18.87 1.96 -19.21
C GLN A 327 -18.09 1.23 -18.11
N GLY A 328 -16.77 1.16 -18.21
CA GLY A 328 -15.93 0.55 -17.18
C GLY A 328 -15.88 -0.98 -17.23
N PHE A 329 -16.02 -1.66 -16.11
CA PHE A 329 -15.79 -3.10 -15.98
C PHE A 329 -17.08 -3.92 -15.91
N PHE A 330 -17.09 -5.08 -16.55
CA PHE A 330 -18.18 -6.04 -16.52
C PHE A 330 -17.67 -7.44 -16.13
N LEU A 331 -18.35 -8.05 -15.16
CA LEU A 331 -18.13 -9.44 -14.74
C LEU A 331 -19.38 -10.26 -15.03
N ASN A 332 -19.24 -11.37 -15.77
CA ASN A 332 -20.34 -12.25 -16.17
C ASN A 332 -21.52 -11.51 -16.84
N GLY A 333 -21.21 -10.46 -17.60
CA GLY A 333 -22.19 -9.61 -18.28
C GLY A 333 -22.81 -8.51 -17.39
N ARG A 334 -22.56 -8.48 -16.10
CA ARG A 334 -23.04 -7.47 -15.14
C ARG A 334 -22.00 -6.36 -15.00
N HIS A 335 -22.44 -5.09 -15.09
CA HIS A 335 -21.59 -3.94 -14.78
C HIS A 335 -21.21 -3.95 -13.29
N VAL A 336 -19.93 -3.76 -12.99
CA VAL A 336 -19.38 -3.70 -11.63
C VAL A 336 -18.42 -2.53 -11.52
N LYS A 337 -18.69 -1.60 -10.60
CA LYS A 337 -17.72 -0.55 -10.27
C LYS A 337 -16.62 -1.14 -9.41
N LEU A 338 -15.40 -1.23 -9.95
CA LEU A 338 -14.26 -1.69 -9.17
C LEU A 338 -13.70 -0.56 -8.30
N HIS A 339 -13.66 -0.83 -7.00
CA HIS A 339 -13.09 0.07 -5.99
C HIS A 339 -12.29 -0.74 -4.98
N GLY A 340 -11.11 -0.27 -4.66
CA GLY A 340 -10.26 -1.04 -3.78
C GLY A 340 -8.98 -0.33 -3.37
N VAL A 341 -7.99 -1.12 -3.07
CA VAL A 341 -6.74 -0.68 -2.46
C VAL A 341 -5.54 -1.30 -3.14
N SER A 342 -4.41 -0.60 -3.13
CA SER A 342 -3.11 -1.21 -3.37
C SER A 342 -2.57 -1.84 -2.08
N ARG A 343 -1.75 -2.88 -2.20
CA ARG A 343 -1.13 -3.55 -1.06
C ARG A 343 0.35 -3.81 -1.30
N HIS A 344 1.19 -3.40 -0.34
CA HIS A 344 2.53 -3.94 -0.14
C HIS A 344 2.49 -5.14 0.82
N GLN A 345 3.39 -6.13 0.61
CA GLN A 345 3.37 -7.39 1.40
C GLN A 345 4.21 -7.36 2.67
N ASP A 346 4.60 -6.19 3.17
CA ASP A 346 5.39 -6.08 4.38
C ASP A 346 4.53 -5.84 5.63
N ARG A 347 5.10 -6.12 6.80
CA ARG A 347 4.47 -5.91 8.11
C ARG A 347 5.52 -5.48 9.13
N LEU A 348 5.14 -4.58 10.02
CA LEU A 348 6.03 -4.07 11.08
C LEU A 348 6.65 -5.22 11.88
N GLY A 349 7.97 -5.23 11.98
CA GLY A 349 8.75 -6.23 12.70
C GLY A 349 8.95 -7.58 12.01
N LYS A 350 8.25 -7.83 10.88
CA LYS A 350 8.38 -9.07 10.08
C LYS A 350 9.02 -8.84 8.71
N GLY A 351 8.97 -7.61 8.20
CA GLY A 351 9.30 -7.34 6.80
C GLY A 351 8.43 -8.17 5.87
N TRP A 352 9.02 -8.87 4.90
CA TRP A 352 8.31 -9.77 3.98
C TRP A 352 8.13 -11.20 4.48
N ALA A 353 8.70 -11.58 5.63
CA ALA A 353 8.59 -12.93 6.20
C ALA A 353 7.21 -13.17 6.84
N LEU A 354 6.18 -13.17 6.00
CA LEU A 354 4.78 -13.32 6.40
C LEU A 354 4.34 -14.80 6.45
N SER A 355 3.42 -15.09 7.35
CA SER A 355 2.73 -16.37 7.44
C SER A 355 1.41 -16.35 6.66
N ARG A 356 0.82 -17.52 6.41
CA ARG A 356 -0.54 -17.63 5.86
C ARG A 356 -1.58 -16.88 6.70
N GLN A 357 -1.40 -16.87 8.03
CA GLN A 357 -2.28 -16.13 8.94
C GLN A 357 -2.17 -14.60 8.72
N ASP A 358 -0.95 -14.07 8.48
CA ASP A 358 -0.78 -12.65 8.17
C ASP A 358 -1.50 -12.25 6.88
N HIS A 359 -1.46 -13.10 5.86
CA HIS A 359 -2.19 -12.88 4.61
C HIS A 359 -3.71 -12.94 4.79
N ALA A 360 -4.22 -13.89 5.58
CA ALA A 360 -5.64 -13.99 5.90
C ALA A 360 -6.14 -12.77 6.70
N GLU A 361 -5.35 -12.25 7.65
CA GLU A 361 -5.65 -11.01 8.38
C GLU A 361 -5.71 -9.80 7.46
N ASP A 362 -4.76 -9.66 6.55
CA ASP A 362 -4.75 -8.57 5.58
C ASP A 362 -5.99 -8.62 4.67
N MET A 363 -6.36 -9.83 4.18
CA MET A 363 -7.56 -10.02 3.35
C MET A 363 -8.84 -9.70 4.13
N ALA A 364 -8.94 -10.14 5.40
CA ALA A 364 -10.08 -9.86 6.24
C ALA A 364 -10.30 -8.34 6.44
N LEU A 365 -9.22 -7.56 6.58
CA LEU A 365 -9.28 -6.10 6.66
C LEU A 365 -9.75 -5.44 5.36
N ILE A 366 -9.35 -5.99 4.21
CA ILE A 366 -9.76 -5.50 2.88
C ILE A 366 -11.24 -5.82 2.63
N VAL A 367 -11.71 -7.01 3.02
CA VAL A 367 -13.13 -7.39 2.99
C VAL A 367 -13.95 -6.51 3.95
N GLU A 368 -13.46 -6.28 5.18
CA GLU A 368 -14.12 -5.38 6.14
C GLU A 368 -14.28 -3.95 5.60
N LEU A 369 -13.33 -3.49 4.81
CA LEU A 369 -13.38 -2.18 4.16
C LEU A 369 -14.48 -2.09 3.09
N GLY A 370 -14.92 -3.24 2.55
CA GLY A 370 -15.88 -3.32 1.44
C GLY A 370 -15.23 -3.23 0.05
N ALA A 371 -13.92 -3.37 -0.06
CA ALA A 371 -13.24 -3.40 -1.35
C ALA A 371 -13.62 -4.64 -2.16
N ASN A 372 -13.68 -4.50 -3.50
CA ASN A 372 -13.92 -5.61 -4.44
C ASN A 372 -12.75 -5.84 -5.41
N THR A 373 -11.69 -5.05 -5.29
CA THR A 373 -10.47 -5.19 -6.08
C THR A 373 -9.22 -4.86 -5.28
N VAL A 374 -8.10 -5.50 -5.62
CA VAL A 374 -6.79 -5.27 -5.01
C VAL A 374 -5.72 -5.15 -6.09
N ARG A 375 -4.84 -4.15 -5.97
CA ARG A 375 -3.63 -4.06 -6.78
C ARG A 375 -2.42 -4.58 -5.99
N HIS A 376 -1.71 -5.55 -6.57
CA HIS A 376 -0.46 -6.08 -6.02
C HIS A 376 0.70 -5.13 -6.33
N ALA A 377 0.83 -4.11 -5.54
CA ALA A 377 1.91 -3.13 -5.70
C ALA A 377 3.19 -3.62 -5.01
N HIS A 378 4.34 -3.57 -5.66
CA HIS A 378 4.59 -3.36 -7.09
C HIS A 378 5.23 -4.62 -7.66
N TYR A 379 4.78 -5.82 -7.23
CA TYR A 379 5.43 -7.11 -7.48
C TYR A 379 4.49 -8.29 -7.23
N GLN A 380 4.93 -9.47 -7.64
CA GLN A 380 4.21 -10.72 -7.37
C GLN A 380 4.08 -10.99 -5.87
N HIS A 381 2.84 -11.11 -5.39
CA HIS A 381 2.54 -11.49 -4.02
C HIS A 381 2.60 -13.01 -3.80
N ASP A 382 2.57 -13.42 -2.52
CA ASP A 382 2.62 -14.83 -2.12
C ASP A 382 1.42 -15.64 -2.65
N ASP A 383 1.65 -16.91 -2.99
CA ASP A 383 0.58 -17.81 -3.47
C ASP A 383 -0.57 -17.90 -2.44
N ALA A 384 -0.23 -17.91 -1.13
CA ALA A 384 -1.23 -17.93 -0.07
C ALA A 384 -2.13 -16.68 -0.07
N TRP A 385 -1.58 -15.53 -0.45
CA TRP A 385 -2.35 -14.31 -0.62
C TRP A 385 -3.28 -14.38 -1.83
N VAL A 386 -2.80 -14.93 -2.96
CA VAL A 386 -3.62 -15.12 -4.17
C VAL A 386 -4.76 -16.10 -3.91
N GLU A 387 -4.51 -17.20 -3.16
CA GLU A 387 -5.56 -18.11 -2.72
C GLU A 387 -6.65 -17.41 -1.88
N GLU A 388 -6.26 -16.49 -0.98
CA GLU A 388 -7.24 -15.71 -0.20
C GLU A 388 -8.02 -14.73 -1.09
N ALA A 389 -7.38 -14.12 -2.11
CA ALA A 389 -8.07 -13.26 -3.08
C ALA A 389 -9.10 -14.03 -3.92
N ASP A 390 -8.74 -15.26 -4.38
CA ASP A 390 -9.65 -16.14 -5.11
C ASP A 390 -10.90 -16.51 -4.28
N LYS A 391 -10.71 -16.84 -3.00
CA LYS A 391 -11.78 -17.20 -2.05
C LYS A 391 -12.64 -16.00 -1.65
N ALA A 392 -12.03 -14.82 -1.55
CA ALA A 392 -12.74 -13.58 -1.20
C ALA A 392 -13.46 -12.95 -2.41
N GLY A 393 -13.22 -13.44 -3.62
CA GLY A 393 -13.83 -12.89 -4.84
C GLY A 393 -13.23 -11.56 -5.29
N MET A 394 -12.00 -11.24 -4.91
CA MET A 394 -11.34 -9.99 -5.29
C MET A 394 -10.95 -10.00 -6.76
N VAL A 395 -11.19 -8.89 -7.46
CA VAL A 395 -10.57 -8.66 -8.77
C VAL A 395 -9.13 -8.17 -8.54
N VAL A 396 -8.16 -8.86 -9.11
CA VAL A 396 -6.74 -8.59 -8.86
C VAL A 396 -6.04 -8.02 -10.09
N TRP A 397 -5.28 -6.97 -9.87
CA TRP A 397 -4.23 -6.44 -10.73
C TRP A 397 -2.90 -7.00 -10.23
N ALA A 398 -2.29 -7.94 -10.96
CA ALA A 398 -0.98 -8.53 -10.64
C ALA A 398 0.13 -7.83 -11.42
N GLU A 399 1.19 -7.37 -10.72
CA GLU A 399 2.16 -6.44 -11.28
C GLU A 399 3.57 -7.01 -11.39
N LEU A 400 4.21 -6.80 -12.56
CA LEU A 400 5.64 -7.01 -12.77
C LEU A 400 6.42 -5.92 -12.03
N PRO A 401 7.51 -6.25 -11.31
CA PRO A 401 8.29 -5.27 -10.55
C PRO A 401 9.18 -4.37 -11.43
N TYR A 402 8.68 -3.90 -12.56
CA TYR A 402 9.33 -2.90 -13.41
C TYR A 402 8.85 -1.51 -13.01
N VAL A 403 9.58 -0.88 -12.09
CA VAL A 403 9.13 0.30 -11.35
C VAL A 403 10.16 1.43 -11.39
N GLY A 404 9.70 2.65 -11.54
CA GLY A 404 10.41 3.91 -11.28
C GLY A 404 11.50 4.28 -12.27
N ALA A 405 12.37 3.36 -12.67
CA ALA A 405 13.48 3.60 -13.58
C ALA A 405 13.55 2.54 -14.68
N PRO A 406 13.72 2.94 -15.95
CA PRO A 406 13.82 2.00 -17.07
C PRO A 406 15.17 1.28 -17.11
N SER A 407 16.22 1.91 -16.61
CA SER A 407 17.57 1.35 -16.42
C SER A 407 18.33 2.23 -15.42
N LEU A 408 19.46 1.75 -14.90
CA LEU A 408 20.29 2.52 -13.96
C LEU A 408 21.03 3.71 -14.61
N THR A 409 21.34 3.59 -15.90
CA THR A 409 22.16 4.60 -16.61
C THR A 409 21.35 5.54 -17.49
N GLY A 410 20.05 5.34 -17.58
CA GLY A 410 19.21 5.99 -18.58
C GLY A 410 19.49 5.43 -19.98
N GLY A 411 18.66 4.94 -20.75
CA GLY A 411 18.83 4.28 -22.01
C GLY A 411 17.92 3.04 -22.10
N LYS A 412 18.06 2.25 -23.14
CA LYS A 412 17.18 1.09 -23.40
C LYS A 412 17.35 -0.06 -22.40
N GLY A 413 18.35 0.00 -21.53
CA GLY A 413 18.75 -1.12 -20.67
C GLY A 413 19.59 -2.16 -21.43
N THR A 414 20.13 -3.13 -20.69
CA THR A 414 20.96 -4.21 -21.24
C THR A 414 20.11 -5.40 -21.68
N ALA A 415 20.69 -6.31 -22.47
CA ALA A 415 20.01 -7.56 -22.82
C ALA A 415 19.71 -8.41 -21.59
N GLU A 416 20.58 -8.36 -20.56
CA GLU A 416 20.39 -9.06 -19.29
C GLU A 416 19.19 -8.52 -18.51
N LEU A 417 19.00 -7.19 -18.48
CA LEU A 417 17.85 -6.56 -17.85
C LEU A 417 16.55 -6.98 -18.55
N TRP A 418 16.54 -7.00 -19.88
CA TRP A 418 15.37 -7.45 -20.66
C TRP A 418 15.05 -8.91 -20.39
N ALA A 419 16.09 -9.79 -20.41
CA ALA A 419 15.91 -11.21 -20.11
C ALA A 419 15.37 -11.44 -18.69
N ASN A 420 15.84 -10.65 -17.71
CA ASN A 420 15.35 -10.70 -16.33
C ASN A 420 13.88 -10.25 -16.22
N ALA A 421 13.49 -9.18 -16.92
CA ALA A 421 12.11 -8.72 -16.94
C ALA A 421 11.18 -9.77 -17.59
N GLU A 422 11.59 -10.37 -18.73
CA GLU A 422 10.84 -11.47 -19.37
C GLU A 422 10.72 -12.68 -18.45
N GLN A 423 11.81 -13.09 -17.78
CA GLN A 423 11.79 -14.21 -16.83
C GLN A 423 10.76 -13.96 -15.73
N GLN A 424 10.83 -12.80 -15.04
CA GLN A 424 9.93 -12.49 -13.95
C GLN A 424 8.47 -12.36 -14.40
N LEU A 425 8.20 -11.87 -15.62
CA LEU A 425 6.85 -11.81 -16.17
C LEU A 425 6.28 -13.21 -16.47
N ARG A 426 7.09 -14.11 -17.06
CA ARG A 426 6.69 -15.51 -17.30
C ARG A 426 6.42 -16.25 -15.99
N GLU A 427 7.25 -16.03 -14.98
CA GLU A 427 7.06 -16.57 -13.64
C GLU A 427 5.75 -16.06 -13.02
N LEU A 428 5.48 -14.76 -13.07
CA LEU A 428 4.24 -14.15 -12.58
C LEU A 428 3.02 -14.79 -13.25
N ILE A 429 3.01 -14.88 -14.57
CA ILE A 429 1.85 -15.39 -15.33
C ILE A 429 1.67 -16.91 -15.12
N ARG A 430 2.72 -17.73 -15.26
CA ARG A 430 2.59 -19.18 -15.17
C ARG A 430 2.26 -19.66 -13.77
N GLN A 431 2.82 -19.04 -12.74
CA GLN A 431 2.53 -19.39 -11.35
C GLN A 431 1.10 -19.07 -10.96
N ASN A 432 0.50 -18.03 -11.52
CA ASN A 432 -0.82 -17.55 -11.17
C ASN A 432 -1.88 -17.77 -12.27
N PHE A 433 -1.58 -18.57 -13.30
CA PHE A 433 -2.41 -18.73 -14.50
C PHE A 433 -3.84 -19.16 -14.18
N ASN A 434 -4.02 -20.07 -13.22
CA ASN A 434 -5.32 -20.67 -12.89
C ASN A 434 -6.16 -19.83 -11.91
N SER A 435 -5.58 -18.76 -11.33
CA SER A 435 -6.30 -17.91 -10.38
C SER A 435 -7.46 -17.16 -11.06
N PRO A 436 -8.72 -17.32 -10.61
CA PRO A 436 -9.85 -16.59 -11.15
C PRO A 436 -9.85 -15.11 -10.77
N SER A 437 -9.25 -14.73 -9.65
CA SER A 437 -9.19 -13.33 -9.19
C SER A 437 -8.34 -12.45 -10.10
N ILE A 438 -7.23 -12.97 -10.65
CA ILE A 438 -6.36 -12.19 -11.52
C ILE A 438 -7.02 -11.99 -12.88
N MET A 439 -7.23 -10.72 -13.26
CA MET A 439 -7.82 -10.34 -14.54
C MET A 439 -6.90 -9.43 -15.36
N MET A 440 -5.88 -8.84 -14.72
CA MET A 440 -4.96 -7.88 -15.33
C MET A 440 -3.52 -8.26 -15.03
N TRP A 441 -2.71 -8.36 -16.09
CA TRP A 441 -1.25 -8.48 -16.00
C TRP A 441 -0.63 -7.11 -16.21
N SER A 442 -0.06 -6.53 -15.15
CA SER A 442 0.61 -5.24 -15.26
C SER A 442 2.05 -5.40 -15.71
N ILE A 443 2.41 -4.63 -16.73
CA ILE A 443 3.74 -4.65 -17.35
C ILE A 443 4.71 -3.60 -16.76
N GLY A 444 4.25 -2.78 -15.80
CA GLY A 444 5.11 -1.84 -15.07
C GLY A 444 4.35 -0.70 -14.40
N ASN A 445 5.09 0.07 -13.61
CA ASN A 445 4.63 1.25 -12.87
C ASN A 445 5.63 2.39 -12.94
N GLU A 446 5.20 3.59 -13.39
CA GLU A 446 5.98 4.84 -13.32
C GLU A 446 7.43 4.72 -13.83
N VAL A 447 7.69 3.89 -14.82
CA VAL A 447 9.06 3.50 -15.23
C VAL A 447 9.93 4.65 -15.76
N ASP A 448 9.38 5.82 -15.97
CA ASP A 448 10.11 7.03 -16.36
C ASP A 448 9.96 8.18 -15.35
N SER A 449 9.48 7.90 -14.15
CA SER A 449 9.34 8.92 -13.10
C SER A 449 10.65 9.63 -12.78
N ALA A 450 11.78 8.92 -12.79
CA ALA A 450 13.11 9.50 -12.59
C ALA A 450 13.45 10.60 -13.62
N LYS A 451 12.99 10.45 -14.88
CA LYS A 451 13.12 11.48 -15.92
C LYS A 451 12.18 12.67 -15.68
N ALA A 452 10.93 12.38 -15.30
CA ALA A 452 9.95 13.41 -15.00
C ALA A 452 10.44 14.36 -13.89
N PHE A 453 11.12 13.83 -12.87
CA PHE A 453 11.73 14.61 -11.79
C PHE A 453 13.11 15.19 -12.12
N GLY A 454 13.62 14.99 -13.34
CA GLY A 454 14.90 15.53 -13.78
C GLY A 454 16.14 14.86 -13.21
N ALA A 455 16.01 13.69 -12.60
CA ALA A 455 17.13 12.91 -12.07
C ALA A 455 17.94 12.23 -13.17
N MET A 456 17.38 12.05 -14.37
CA MET A 456 18.07 11.50 -15.56
C MET A 456 18.10 12.54 -16.68
N LYS A 457 19.30 12.73 -17.29
CA LYS A 457 19.50 13.70 -18.38
C LYS A 457 19.19 13.14 -19.76
N GLU A 458 19.44 11.85 -19.98
CA GLU A 458 19.25 11.18 -21.26
C GLU A 458 17.89 10.52 -21.34
N ASP A 459 17.35 10.37 -22.54
CA ASP A 459 16.03 9.86 -22.83
C ASP A 459 16.04 8.32 -22.96
N PRO A 460 15.81 7.58 -21.88
CA PRO A 460 15.49 6.19 -22.01
C PRO A 460 13.99 6.09 -22.32
N SER A 461 13.66 5.63 -23.49
CA SER A 461 12.29 5.24 -23.76
C SER A 461 12.04 3.87 -23.13
N PRO A 462 11.18 3.74 -22.11
CA PRO A 462 10.77 2.45 -21.59
C PRO A 462 9.83 1.73 -22.57
N ILE A 463 9.33 2.39 -23.60
CA ILE A 463 8.29 1.90 -24.50
C ILE A 463 8.70 0.61 -25.19
N ASP A 464 9.94 0.51 -25.66
CA ASP A 464 10.39 -0.70 -26.34
C ASP A 464 10.33 -1.93 -25.41
N LEU A 465 10.75 -1.77 -24.15
CA LEU A 465 10.67 -2.85 -23.16
C LEU A 465 9.21 -3.11 -22.75
N LEU A 466 8.40 -2.08 -22.56
CA LEU A 466 6.97 -2.26 -22.25
C LEU A 466 6.23 -3.00 -23.39
N ARG A 467 6.48 -2.67 -24.67
CA ARG A 467 5.93 -3.41 -25.80
C ARG A 467 6.40 -4.86 -25.81
N ARG A 468 7.66 -5.10 -25.50
CA ARG A 468 8.17 -6.47 -25.36
C ARG A 468 7.48 -7.23 -24.24
N MET A 469 7.24 -6.59 -23.09
CA MET A 469 6.49 -7.20 -21.97
C MET A 469 5.03 -7.47 -22.36
N GLU A 470 4.40 -6.58 -23.10
CA GLU A 470 3.07 -6.78 -23.68
C GLU A 470 3.01 -8.01 -24.58
N GLU A 471 3.95 -8.13 -25.51
CA GLU A 471 4.06 -9.30 -26.40
C GLU A 471 4.24 -10.60 -25.59
N VAL A 472 5.11 -10.60 -24.59
CA VAL A 472 5.34 -11.76 -23.71
C VAL A 472 4.09 -12.13 -22.94
N ALA A 473 3.39 -11.14 -22.37
CA ALA A 473 2.16 -11.39 -21.63
C ALA A 473 1.09 -12.04 -22.52
N LYS A 474 0.90 -11.54 -23.75
CA LYS A 474 -0.07 -12.09 -24.72
C LYS A 474 0.32 -13.47 -25.25
N GLN A 475 1.62 -13.76 -25.36
CA GLN A 475 2.10 -15.09 -25.70
C GLN A 475 1.83 -16.12 -24.59
N GLU A 476 2.01 -15.71 -23.31
CA GLU A 476 1.78 -16.58 -22.16
C GLU A 476 0.30 -16.76 -21.85
N ASP A 477 -0.48 -15.66 -21.91
CA ASP A 477 -1.90 -15.66 -21.57
C ASP A 477 -2.70 -14.65 -22.41
N PRO A 478 -3.20 -15.03 -23.57
CA PRO A 478 -4.04 -14.17 -24.40
C PRO A 478 -5.45 -13.95 -23.83
N SER A 479 -5.84 -14.65 -22.77
CA SER A 479 -7.20 -14.57 -22.20
C SER A 479 -7.39 -13.42 -21.23
N ARG A 480 -6.31 -12.81 -20.73
CA ARG A 480 -6.34 -11.68 -19.82
C ARG A 480 -5.83 -10.41 -20.49
N VAL A 481 -6.28 -9.29 -19.95
CA VAL A 481 -5.82 -7.97 -20.40
C VAL A 481 -4.50 -7.59 -19.75
N THR A 482 -3.74 -6.77 -20.46
CA THR A 482 -2.55 -6.13 -19.93
C THR A 482 -2.86 -4.71 -19.47
N VAL A 483 -2.07 -4.19 -18.55
CA VAL A 483 -2.26 -2.86 -17.99
C VAL A 483 -0.92 -2.23 -17.62
N PHE A 484 -0.88 -0.90 -17.56
CA PHE A 484 0.27 -0.12 -17.14
C PHE A 484 -0.18 1.01 -16.20
N ALA A 485 0.60 1.29 -15.15
CA ALA A 485 0.38 2.42 -14.25
C ALA A 485 1.24 3.61 -14.66
N ASP A 486 0.60 4.70 -15.13
CA ASP A 486 1.25 5.93 -15.56
C ASP A 486 1.18 7.03 -14.51
N PHE A 487 2.26 7.81 -14.40
CA PHE A 487 2.35 8.89 -13.43
C PHE A 487 1.98 10.26 -14.00
N SER A 488 2.48 10.62 -15.17
CA SER A 488 2.60 12.02 -15.56
C SER A 488 1.99 12.42 -16.92
N GLU A 489 1.29 11.53 -17.60
CA GLU A 489 0.57 11.91 -18.82
C GLU A 489 -0.44 13.04 -18.52
N ASP A 490 -0.47 14.09 -19.36
CA ASP A 490 -1.28 15.31 -19.20
C ASP A 490 -1.04 16.13 -17.91
N MET A 491 0.09 15.93 -17.24
CA MET A 491 0.48 16.75 -16.09
C MET A 491 1.32 17.98 -16.49
N GLY A 492 0.87 18.77 -17.45
CA GLY A 492 1.47 20.05 -17.86
C GLY A 492 2.94 19.90 -18.31
N GLU A 493 3.86 20.68 -17.75
CA GLU A 493 5.28 20.63 -18.11
C GLU A 493 5.94 19.28 -17.85
N PHE A 494 5.44 18.49 -16.87
CA PHE A 494 5.90 17.13 -16.66
C PHE A 494 5.48 16.22 -17.82
N GLY A 495 4.25 16.30 -18.28
CA GLY A 495 3.72 15.52 -19.39
C GLY A 495 4.39 15.80 -20.73
N LYS A 496 4.77 17.06 -21.00
CA LYS A 496 5.40 17.48 -22.28
C LYS A 496 6.79 16.87 -22.53
N ARG A 497 7.45 16.35 -21.51
CA ARG A 497 8.81 15.77 -21.58
C ARG A 497 8.81 14.25 -21.80
N ARG A 498 7.65 13.64 -21.95
CA ARG A 498 7.48 12.18 -21.98
C ARG A 498 6.98 11.68 -23.31
N GLN A 499 7.28 10.41 -23.59
CA GLN A 499 6.55 9.66 -24.60
C GLN A 499 5.21 9.20 -24.04
N GLN A 500 4.18 9.26 -24.86
CA GLN A 500 2.86 8.75 -24.51
C GLN A 500 2.93 7.21 -24.37
N MET A 501 2.48 6.70 -23.22
CA MET A 501 2.45 5.27 -22.91
C MET A 501 1.06 4.67 -23.06
N THR A 502 0.02 5.49 -23.10
CA THR A 502 -1.35 5.06 -23.37
C THR A 502 -1.41 4.35 -24.73
N GLY A 503 -1.98 3.14 -24.75
CA GLY A 503 -2.04 2.27 -25.94
C GLY A 503 -0.84 1.32 -26.10
N VAL A 504 0.10 1.26 -25.15
CA VAL A 504 1.11 0.21 -25.12
C VAL A 504 0.55 -1.09 -24.55
N ALA A 505 -0.38 -1.02 -23.62
CA ALA A 505 -1.14 -2.14 -23.05
C ALA A 505 -2.62 -2.00 -23.40
N ASP A 506 -3.43 -3.04 -23.16
CA ASP A 506 -4.89 -3.02 -23.40
C ASP A 506 -5.58 -1.93 -22.56
N LEU A 507 -5.14 -1.76 -21.33
CA LEU A 507 -5.67 -0.80 -20.37
C LEU A 507 -4.56 0.12 -19.88
N ILE A 508 -4.97 1.31 -19.39
CA ILE A 508 -4.09 2.17 -18.64
C ILE A 508 -4.76 2.63 -17.36
N ALA A 509 -3.97 2.86 -16.30
CA ALA A 509 -4.43 3.54 -15.12
C ALA A 509 -3.39 4.58 -14.69
N TYR A 510 -3.87 5.62 -14.02
CA TYR A 510 -3.06 6.79 -13.71
C TYR A 510 -2.87 6.96 -12.21
N ASN A 511 -1.63 7.18 -11.79
CA ASN A 511 -1.29 7.60 -10.43
C ASN A 511 -1.58 9.10 -10.30
N ARG A 512 -2.61 9.48 -9.55
CA ARG A 512 -3.06 10.87 -9.44
C ARG A 512 -3.30 11.29 -7.99
N TYR A 513 -2.57 12.27 -7.53
CA TYR A 513 -2.56 12.72 -6.16
C TYR A 513 -2.91 14.23 -5.98
N PRO A 514 -3.97 14.75 -6.64
CA PRO A 514 -4.43 16.10 -6.30
C PRO A 514 -4.90 16.13 -4.84
N GLY A 515 -4.61 17.23 -4.16
CA GLY A 515 -4.84 17.32 -2.72
C GLY A 515 -3.64 16.92 -1.87
N TRP A 516 -2.72 16.09 -2.41
CA TRP A 516 -1.51 15.68 -1.70
C TRP A 516 -0.25 16.32 -2.29
N TYR A 517 0.25 15.80 -3.42
CA TYR A 517 1.45 16.37 -4.06
C TYR A 517 1.16 17.69 -4.79
N PHE A 518 -0.05 17.83 -5.34
CA PHE A 518 -0.44 18.96 -6.18
C PHE A 518 -1.85 19.44 -5.82
N PHE A 519 -2.18 20.71 -6.10
CA PHE A 519 -3.53 21.27 -5.98
C PHE A 519 -4.19 20.98 -4.61
N GLN A 520 -3.43 21.26 -3.55
CA GLN A 520 -3.86 21.06 -2.18
C GLN A 520 -5.10 21.88 -1.84
N GLY A 521 -5.93 21.37 -0.91
CA GLY A 521 -7.14 22.01 -0.44
C GLY A 521 -8.42 21.63 -1.21
N PRO A 522 -9.53 22.38 -1.04
CA PRO A 522 -10.86 21.97 -1.47
C PRO A 522 -11.06 21.75 -2.98
N GLN A 523 -10.17 22.26 -3.83
CA GLN A 523 -10.23 22.09 -5.28
C GLN A 523 -9.79 20.70 -5.77
N ALA A 524 -9.20 19.86 -4.92
CA ALA A 524 -8.56 18.62 -5.31
C ALA A 524 -9.48 17.67 -6.09
N GLY A 525 -10.73 17.47 -5.63
CA GLY A 525 -11.70 16.63 -6.33
C GLY A 525 -12.03 17.16 -7.74
N ARG A 526 -12.31 18.44 -7.86
CA ARG A 526 -12.58 19.06 -9.18
C ARG A 526 -11.40 18.93 -10.13
N VAL A 527 -10.18 19.06 -9.62
CA VAL A 527 -8.96 18.90 -10.41
C VAL A 527 -8.81 17.45 -10.87
N LEU A 528 -9.00 16.45 -9.98
CA LEU A 528 -8.98 15.05 -10.37
C LEU A 528 -9.99 14.76 -11.48
N GLY A 529 -11.26 15.20 -11.31
CA GLY A 529 -12.29 15.00 -12.31
C GLY A 529 -11.92 15.61 -13.66
N GLY A 530 -11.42 16.85 -13.67
CA GLY A 530 -10.98 17.51 -14.90
C GLY A 530 -9.82 16.79 -15.59
N MET A 531 -8.84 16.25 -14.85
CA MET A 531 -7.75 15.44 -15.39
C MET A 531 -8.26 14.17 -16.04
N MET A 532 -9.09 13.39 -15.33
CA MET A 532 -9.63 12.13 -15.84
C MET A 532 -10.54 12.36 -17.07
N ASP A 533 -11.39 13.39 -17.05
CA ASP A 533 -12.23 13.76 -18.18
C ASP A 533 -11.39 14.20 -19.43
N ALA A 534 -10.24 14.84 -19.20
CA ALA A 534 -9.33 15.20 -20.27
C ALA A 534 -8.65 13.95 -20.89
N LEU A 535 -8.15 13.05 -20.06
CA LEU A 535 -7.54 11.80 -20.49
C LEU A 535 -8.52 10.92 -21.27
N HIS A 536 -9.75 10.74 -20.78
CA HIS A 536 -10.79 9.99 -21.47
C HIS A 536 -11.14 10.60 -22.84
N ARG A 537 -11.24 11.93 -22.95
CA ARG A 537 -11.44 12.59 -24.26
C ARG A 537 -10.26 12.43 -25.22
N SER A 538 -9.04 12.37 -24.68
CA SER A 538 -7.83 12.18 -25.50
C SER A 538 -7.68 10.76 -26.02
N HIS A 539 -8.23 9.78 -25.31
CA HIS A 539 -8.12 8.34 -25.59
C HIS A 539 -9.48 7.63 -25.43
N PRO A 540 -10.48 7.98 -26.28
CA PRO A 540 -11.85 7.53 -26.07
C PRO A 540 -12.06 6.01 -26.27
N GLU A 541 -11.13 5.32 -26.92
CA GLU A 541 -11.18 3.88 -27.17
C GLU A 541 -10.45 3.04 -26.13
N ILE A 542 -9.70 3.67 -25.20
CA ILE A 542 -8.88 2.95 -24.21
C ILE A 542 -9.54 3.03 -22.82
N PRO A 543 -9.86 1.89 -22.19
CA PRO A 543 -10.36 1.92 -20.83
C PRO A 543 -9.32 2.49 -19.86
N ILE A 544 -9.74 3.48 -19.07
CA ILE A 544 -8.87 4.18 -18.13
C ILE A 544 -9.28 3.95 -16.67
N GLY A 545 -8.29 3.88 -15.77
CA GLY A 545 -8.49 3.75 -14.34
C GLY A 545 -7.63 4.69 -13.52
N ILE A 546 -7.74 4.61 -12.19
CA ILE A 546 -6.88 5.33 -11.25
C ILE A 546 -6.13 4.31 -10.41
N SER A 547 -4.86 4.09 -10.74
CA SER A 547 -4.02 3.07 -10.07
C SER A 547 -3.56 3.49 -8.69
N GLU A 548 -3.44 4.79 -8.44
CA GLU A 548 -3.07 5.31 -7.13
C GLU A 548 -3.66 6.69 -6.89
N TYR A 549 -4.21 6.90 -5.68
CA TYR A 549 -4.61 8.20 -5.14
C TYR A 549 -4.66 8.12 -3.60
N GLY A 550 -4.46 9.24 -2.92
CA GLY A 550 -4.52 9.30 -1.46
C GLY A 550 -3.60 10.35 -0.85
N ALA A 551 -3.46 10.31 0.46
CA ALA A 551 -2.66 11.25 1.23
C ALA A 551 -2.03 10.57 2.46
N GLY A 552 -0.89 11.10 2.93
CA GLY A 552 -0.23 10.65 4.15
C GLY A 552 -1.00 11.04 5.41
N SER A 553 -0.96 10.18 6.42
CA SER A 553 -1.64 10.38 7.71
C SER A 553 -0.79 9.80 8.84
N GLY A 554 -0.23 10.66 9.68
CA GLY A 554 0.47 10.27 10.91
C GLY A 554 -0.51 9.73 11.96
N LEU A 555 -0.06 8.83 12.82
CA LEU A 555 -0.91 8.23 13.85
C LEU A 555 -1.11 9.13 15.08
N THR A 556 -0.18 10.06 15.32
CA THR A 556 -0.14 10.92 16.51
C THR A 556 -0.21 12.41 16.18
N GLN A 557 -0.39 12.76 14.90
CA GLN A 557 -0.50 14.13 14.43
C GLN A 557 -1.96 14.46 14.08
N PHE A 558 -2.46 15.57 14.62
CA PHE A 558 -3.85 15.97 14.54
C PHE A 558 -4.00 17.41 14.08
N SER A 559 -5.13 17.72 13.45
CA SER A 559 -5.49 19.07 13.01
C SER A 559 -6.83 19.49 13.58
N ASP A 560 -6.96 20.76 13.98
CA ASP A 560 -8.24 21.36 14.34
C ASP A 560 -9.02 21.84 13.09
N ASP A 561 -8.29 22.12 12.00
CA ASP A 561 -8.85 22.52 10.72
C ASP A 561 -8.00 21.98 9.57
N PRO A 562 -8.47 20.98 8.81
CA PRO A 562 -7.68 20.33 7.76
C PRO A 562 -7.42 21.22 6.52
N VAL A 563 -7.99 22.41 6.43
CA VAL A 563 -7.87 23.26 5.24
C VAL A 563 -7.05 24.53 5.45
N SER A 564 -6.71 24.88 6.68
CA SER A 564 -6.12 26.19 6.98
C SER A 564 -4.59 26.22 7.02
N GLY A 565 -3.91 25.11 7.32
CA GLY A 565 -2.45 25.05 7.43
C GLY A 565 -1.72 24.60 6.17
N TYR A 566 -0.38 24.62 6.23
CA TYR A 566 0.49 24.14 5.15
C TYR A 566 0.57 22.62 5.11
N VAL A 567 0.42 22.03 3.94
CA VAL A 567 0.50 20.59 3.71
C VAL A 567 1.93 20.16 3.41
N ALA A 568 2.53 19.42 4.33
CA ALA A 568 3.91 18.94 4.21
C ALA A 568 3.94 17.51 3.59
N PHE A 569 3.71 17.39 2.27
CA PHE A 569 3.62 16.10 1.57
C PHE A 569 4.94 15.26 1.59
N ALA A 570 6.09 15.88 1.84
CA ALA A 570 7.40 15.21 1.90
C ALA A 570 8.11 15.51 3.24
N GLY A 571 7.35 15.71 4.31
CA GLY A 571 7.90 16.09 5.59
C GLY A 571 6.92 15.98 6.73
N ARG A 572 6.97 16.94 7.64
CA ARG A 572 6.09 17.04 8.81
C ARG A 572 5.47 18.44 8.86
N PRO A 573 4.21 18.58 9.31
CA PRO A 573 3.30 17.54 9.81
C PRO A 573 2.43 16.89 8.73
N GLN A 574 1.91 15.70 9.04
CA GLN A 574 0.92 14.97 8.23
C GLN A 574 -0.26 14.53 9.11
N PRO A 575 -1.15 15.44 9.53
CA PRO A 575 -2.25 15.10 10.43
C PRO A 575 -3.29 14.22 9.74
N GLU A 576 -3.88 13.33 10.53
CA GLU A 576 -4.86 12.34 10.06
C GLU A 576 -6.10 12.99 9.42
N GLU A 577 -6.59 14.06 10.02
CA GLU A 577 -7.78 14.78 9.55
C GLU A 577 -7.59 15.32 8.12
N TYR A 578 -6.35 15.73 7.75
CA TYR A 578 -6.07 16.14 6.38
C TYR A 578 -6.08 14.96 5.40
N GLY A 579 -5.48 13.84 5.80
CA GLY A 579 -5.51 12.63 4.99
C GLY A 579 -6.94 12.19 4.70
N ALA A 580 -7.79 12.09 5.72
CA ALA A 580 -9.21 11.77 5.57
C ALA A 580 -9.95 12.77 4.69
N PHE A 581 -9.71 14.07 4.87
CA PHE A 581 -10.30 15.14 4.05
C PHE A 581 -9.97 15.01 2.55
N VAL A 582 -8.75 14.64 2.19
CA VAL A 582 -8.39 14.39 0.78
C VAL A 582 -9.24 13.26 0.20
N HIS A 583 -9.41 12.15 0.91
CA HIS A 583 -10.24 11.04 0.47
C HIS A 583 -11.71 11.43 0.31
N GLU A 584 -12.25 12.25 1.22
CA GLU A 584 -13.61 12.80 1.14
C GLU A 584 -13.83 13.64 -0.13
N LEU A 585 -12.79 14.31 -0.64
CA LEU A 585 -12.86 15.11 -1.87
C LEU A 585 -12.74 14.27 -3.14
N LEU A 586 -11.94 13.20 -3.12
CA LEU A 586 -11.58 12.46 -4.33
C LEU A 586 -12.62 11.38 -4.66
N TRP A 587 -13.09 10.62 -3.68
CA TRP A 587 -13.98 9.49 -3.92
C TRP A 587 -15.30 9.84 -4.62
N PRO A 588 -16.04 10.91 -4.24
CA PRO A 588 -17.28 11.27 -4.93
C PRO A 588 -17.08 11.54 -6.43
N VAL A 589 -15.96 12.17 -6.78
CA VAL A 589 -15.59 12.47 -8.17
C VAL A 589 -15.29 11.21 -8.98
N ILE A 590 -14.66 10.22 -8.35
CA ILE A 590 -14.35 8.93 -8.98
C ILE A 590 -15.62 8.12 -9.24
N THR A 591 -16.51 8.06 -8.25
CA THR A 591 -17.71 7.23 -8.34
C THR A 591 -18.77 7.79 -9.31
N GLU A 592 -18.74 9.11 -9.59
CA GLU A 592 -19.62 9.75 -10.58
C GLU A 592 -19.25 9.46 -12.05
N ARG A 593 -18.13 8.77 -12.32
CA ARG A 593 -17.58 8.55 -13.68
C ARG A 593 -17.57 7.07 -14.04
N ASP A 594 -18.56 6.62 -14.78
CA ASP A 594 -18.68 5.21 -15.16
C ASP A 594 -17.52 4.72 -16.02
N TYR A 595 -16.93 5.58 -16.86
CA TYR A 595 -15.79 5.25 -17.71
C TYR A 595 -14.51 4.92 -16.90
N ILE A 596 -14.38 5.33 -15.62
CA ILE A 596 -13.29 4.89 -14.75
C ILE A 596 -13.56 3.43 -14.35
N TYR A 597 -12.88 2.47 -15.02
CA TYR A 597 -13.15 1.06 -14.80
C TYR A 597 -12.83 0.60 -13.38
N ALA A 598 -11.83 1.21 -12.74
CA ALA A 598 -11.40 0.89 -11.38
C ALA A 598 -10.62 2.03 -10.74
N SER A 599 -10.56 2.02 -9.41
CA SER A 599 -9.68 2.90 -8.64
C SER A 599 -9.09 2.17 -7.44
N TRP A 600 -7.82 2.46 -7.13
CA TRP A 600 -7.11 1.87 -6.01
C TRP A 600 -6.52 2.95 -5.11
N VAL A 601 -6.95 2.94 -3.84
CA VAL A 601 -6.36 3.81 -2.81
C VAL A 601 -4.90 3.42 -2.59
N TRP A 602 -4.02 4.38 -2.56
CA TRP A 602 -2.65 4.22 -2.10
C TRP A 602 -2.53 4.66 -0.65
N ASN A 603 -2.46 3.74 0.29
CA ASN A 603 -2.35 2.29 0.24
C ASN A 603 -3.29 1.65 1.28
N MET A 604 -3.49 0.33 1.28
CA MET A 604 -4.23 -0.32 2.35
C MET A 604 -3.51 -0.22 3.70
N PHE A 605 -2.20 -0.47 3.70
CA PHE A 605 -1.37 -0.46 4.89
C PHE A 605 -0.23 0.55 4.76
N ASP A 606 0.17 1.16 5.86
CA ASP A 606 1.48 1.79 5.93
C ASP A 606 2.56 0.73 5.66
N PHE A 607 3.63 1.09 4.98
CA PHE A 607 4.64 0.14 4.52
C PHE A 607 6.06 0.71 4.59
N ALA A 608 7.07 -0.17 4.56
CA ALA A 608 8.48 0.19 4.65
C ALA A 608 8.98 0.91 3.41
N SER A 609 9.55 2.09 3.60
CA SER A 609 10.27 2.86 2.58
C SER A 609 11.38 3.67 3.22
N ASP A 610 12.63 3.30 2.95
CA ASP A 610 13.80 4.00 3.48
C ASP A 610 14.06 5.37 2.81
N LEU A 611 13.23 5.73 1.84
CA LEU A 611 13.18 7.07 1.25
C LEU A 611 12.29 8.05 2.04
N ARG A 612 11.51 7.56 3.01
CA ARG A 612 10.52 8.34 3.75
C ARG A 612 11.01 8.66 5.16
N ASN A 613 10.89 9.94 5.52
CA ASN A 613 11.10 10.48 6.86
C ASN A 613 10.05 11.57 7.07
N GLU A 614 8.83 11.16 7.28
CA GLU A 614 7.65 12.04 7.20
C GLU A 614 6.63 11.72 8.30
N GLY A 615 5.76 12.68 8.58
CA GLY A 615 4.76 12.53 9.62
C GLY A 615 5.41 12.28 10.99
N ASP A 616 4.92 11.27 11.68
CA ASP A 616 5.41 10.80 12.98
C ASP A 616 6.24 9.50 12.89
N SER A 617 6.76 9.19 11.72
CA SER A 617 7.47 7.95 11.45
C SER A 617 8.80 8.18 10.73
N VAL A 618 9.64 7.16 10.72
CA VAL A 618 10.87 7.04 9.96
C VAL A 618 10.85 5.72 9.19
N ASP A 619 11.32 5.74 7.93
CA ASP A 619 11.32 4.60 7.02
C ASP A 619 9.92 3.95 6.80
N ILE A 620 8.85 4.75 6.93
CA ILE A 620 7.47 4.33 6.63
C ILE A 620 6.81 5.32 5.67
N ASN A 621 6.17 4.80 4.61
CA ASN A 621 5.19 5.53 3.85
C ASN A 621 3.84 5.47 4.59
N THR A 622 3.34 6.62 5.04
CA THR A 622 2.17 6.74 5.94
C THR A 622 0.83 6.88 5.21
N LYS A 623 0.77 6.56 3.90
CA LYS A 623 -0.48 6.65 3.13
C LYS A 623 -1.44 5.47 3.30
N GLY A 624 -1.11 4.52 4.19
CA GLY A 624 -2.00 3.41 4.54
C GLY A 624 -3.30 3.88 5.20
N LEU A 625 -4.42 3.22 4.88
CA LEU A 625 -5.67 3.34 5.61
C LEU A 625 -5.59 2.67 6.99
N VAL A 626 -4.65 1.73 7.13
CA VAL A 626 -4.37 0.98 8.36
C VAL A 626 -2.88 1.03 8.65
N SER A 627 -2.51 1.07 9.92
CA SER A 627 -1.10 1.07 10.35
C SER A 627 -0.34 -0.19 9.89
N MET A 628 0.99 -0.09 9.77
CA MET A 628 1.87 -1.17 9.29
C MET A 628 1.80 -2.43 10.17
N ASP A 629 1.43 -2.30 11.46
CA ASP A 629 1.22 -3.42 12.39
C ASP A 629 -0.21 -4.00 12.36
N ARG A 630 -1.10 -3.46 11.50
CA ARG A 630 -2.53 -3.83 11.31
C ARG A 630 -3.44 -3.53 12.49
N LYS A 631 -2.97 -2.83 13.53
CA LYS A 631 -3.76 -2.60 14.75
C LYS A 631 -4.67 -1.39 14.69
N LEU A 632 -4.27 -0.35 13.96
CA LEU A 632 -5.01 0.91 13.92
C LEU A 632 -5.60 1.15 12.53
N ARG A 633 -6.92 1.26 12.47
CA ARG A 633 -7.66 1.79 11.32
C ARG A 633 -7.69 3.32 11.47
N LYS A 634 -7.22 4.03 10.44
CA LYS A 634 -7.28 5.50 10.38
C LYS A 634 -8.69 5.96 9.99
N ASP A 635 -9.01 7.21 10.20
CA ASP A 635 -10.36 7.76 9.92
C ASP A 635 -10.78 7.57 8.45
N ALA A 636 -9.84 7.66 7.50
CA ALA A 636 -10.10 7.39 6.08
C ALA A 636 -10.55 5.94 5.81
N PHE A 637 -10.15 4.95 6.62
CA PHE A 637 -10.67 3.58 6.53
C PHE A 637 -12.19 3.56 6.75
N TYR A 638 -12.66 4.23 7.78
CA TYR A 638 -14.09 4.26 8.11
C TYR A 638 -14.90 5.09 7.11
N TYR A 639 -14.27 6.10 6.48
CA TYR A 639 -14.89 6.81 5.37
C TYR A 639 -15.19 5.86 4.20
N TYR A 640 -14.19 5.07 3.77
CA TYR A 640 -14.40 4.09 2.71
C TYR A 640 -15.33 2.95 3.12
N LYS A 641 -15.26 2.47 4.36
CA LYS A 641 -16.20 1.47 4.86
C LYS A 641 -17.65 1.98 4.76
N ALA A 642 -17.89 3.24 5.12
CA ALA A 642 -19.21 3.85 4.94
C ALA A 642 -19.63 3.96 3.47
N ALA A 643 -18.66 4.18 2.55
CA ALA A 643 -18.94 4.33 1.13
C ALA A 643 -19.08 3.00 0.37
N TRP A 644 -18.44 1.92 0.85
CA TRP A 644 -18.28 0.66 0.12
C TRP A 644 -19.05 -0.52 0.72
N THR A 645 -19.69 -0.35 1.90
CA THR A 645 -20.48 -1.42 2.53
C THR A 645 -21.93 -1.00 2.74
N ASP A 646 -22.84 -1.99 2.68
CA ASP A 646 -24.27 -1.81 2.99
C ASP A 646 -24.57 -2.11 4.47
N GLU A 647 -23.62 -2.68 5.22
CA GLU A 647 -23.79 -2.91 6.66
C GLU A 647 -23.99 -1.58 7.40
N PRO A 648 -25.07 -1.41 8.20
CA PRO A 648 -25.29 -0.17 8.94
C PRO A 648 -24.09 0.20 9.79
N MET A 649 -23.49 1.35 9.51
CA MET A 649 -22.33 1.83 10.25
C MET A 649 -22.37 3.35 10.46
N ILE A 650 -21.76 3.77 11.57
CA ILE A 650 -21.36 5.15 11.83
C ILE A 650 -20.06 5.15 12.63
N HIS A 651 -19.16 6.07 12.33
CA HIS A 651 -17.88 6.26 13.01
C HIS A 651 -17.62 7.74 13.28
N LEU A 652 -17.36 8.11 14.54
CA LEU A 652 -16.87 9.44 14.91
C LEU A 652 -15.39 9.59 14.49
N ALA A 653 -15.10 10.57 13.65
CA ALA A 653 -13.74 10.90 13.29
C ALA A 653 -13.00 11.64 14.43
N GLY A 654 -11.66 11.57 14.40
CA GLY A 654 -10.81 12.25 15.38
C GLY A 654 -10.88 11.69 16.79
N LYS A 655 -11.18 10.40 16.96
CA LYS A 655 -11.23 9.75 18.28
C LYS A 655 -9.87 9.74 19.00
N ARG A 656 -8.78 9.61 18.27
CA ARG A 656 -7.43 9.61 18.84
C ARG A 656 -6.97 11.00 19.26
N TYR A 657 -7.55 12.04 18.69
CA TYR A 657 -7.31 13.42 19.11
C TYR A 657 -8.13 13.74 20.37
N VAL A 658 -7.80 13.12 21.52
CA VAL A 658 -8.53 13.23 22.78
C VAL A 658 -8.40 14.62 23.39
N GLU A 659 -7.18 15.15 23.48
CA GLU A 659 -6.90 16.48 24.06
C GLU A 659 -7.12 17.56 23.01
N ARG A 660 -8.26 18.21 23.01
CA ARG A 660 -8.61 19.27 22.04
C ARG A 660 -7.87 20.56 22.35
N SER A 661 -7.52 21.33 21.32
CA SER A 661 -6.78 22.60 21.49
C SER A 661 -7.72 23.78 21.72
N TYR A 662 -8.96 23.68 21.24
CA TYR A 662 -9.92 24.77 21.29
C TYR A 662 -11.24 24.36 21.95
N PRO A 663 -11.95 25.33 22.60
CA PRO A 663 -13.25 25.05 23.22
C PRO A 663 -14.39 24.88 22.22
N VAL A 664 -14.12 25.10 20.94
CA VAL A 664 -15.09 24.95 19.83
C VAL A 664 -14.44 24.15 18.71
N MET A 665 -15.15 23.16 18.18
CA MET A 665 -14.69 22.32 17.09
C MET A 665 -15.84 21.93 16.16
N ASP A 666 -15.53 21.54 14.92
CA ASP A 666 -16.46 20.80 14.08
C ASP A 666 -16.39 19.30 14.44
N VAL A 667 -17.55 18.68 14.64
CA VAL A 667 -17.65 17.22 14.84
C VAL A 667 -17.95 16.56 13.51
N ARG A 668 -17.17 15.57 13.12
CA ARG A 668 -17.33 14.75 11.92
C ARG A 668 -17.67 13.31 12.28
N ALA A 669 -18.53 12.71 11.48
CA ALA A 669 -18.76 11.26 11.49
C ALA A 669 -18.92 10.73 10.06
N TYR A 670 -18.58 9.45 9.86
CA TYR A 670 -18.78 8.75 8.60
C TYR A 670 -19.90 7.72 8.76
N ALA A 671 -20.89 7.76 7.88
CA ALA A 671 -22.03 6.85 7.92
C ALA A 671 -22.53 6.49 6.52
N ASN A 672 -23.07 5.29 6.38
CA ASN A 672 -23.81 4.89 5.18
C ASN A 672 -25.32 5.17 5.27
N ALA A 673 -25.76 5.81 6.33
CA ALA A 673 -27.13 6.34 6.46
C ALA A 673 -27.21 7.80 5.96
N PRO A 674 -28.37 8.28 5.46
CA PRO A 674 -28.51 9.63 4.92
C PRO A 674 -28.49 10.73 5.98
N VAL A 675 -28.76 10.39 7.25
CA VAL A 675 -28.84 11.33 8.37
C VAL A 675 -28.23 10.70 9.62
N ALA A 676 -27.56 11.50 10.43
CA ALA A 676 -27.04 11.10 11.75
C ALA A 676 -27.39 12.14 12.82
N ARG A 677 -27.52 11.69 14.07
CA ARG A 677 -27.83 12.50 15.26
C ARG A 677 -26.67 12.50 16.22
N LEU A 678 -26.30 13.68 16.73
CA LEU A 678 -25.24 13.84 17.74
C LEU A 678 -25.83 14.20 19.09
N THR A 679 -25.35 13.51 20.12
CA THR A 679 -25.58 13.88 21.54
C THR A 679 -24.23 14.18 22.18
N LEU A 680 -24.09 15.30 22.87
CA LEU A 680 -22.87 15.70 23.61
C LEU A 680 -23.22 15.90 25.10
N ASN A 681 -22.56 15.16 25.97
CA ASN A 681 -22.79 15.22 27.44
C ASN A 681 -24.29 15.01 27.80
N GLY A 682 -24.99 14.14 27.10
CA GLY A 682 -26.41 13.89 27.27
C GLY A 682 -27.35 14.94 26.65
N ARG A 683 -26.80 16.05 26.07
CA ARG A 683 -27.59 17.06 25.35
C ARG A 683 -27.65 16.69 23.87
N ASP A 684 -28.88 16.64 23.35
CA ASP A 684 -29.11 16.46 21.90
C ASP A 684 -28.69 17.74 21.13
N LEU A 685 -27.81 17.58 20.16
CA LEU A 685 -27.36 18.63 19.23
C LEU A 685 -28.07 18.55 17.86
N GLY A 686 -29.02 17.63 17.71
CA GLY A 686 -29.84 17.48 16.52
C GLY A 686 -29.24 16.60 15.44
N GLU A 687 -30.00 16.50 14.37
CA GLU A 687 -29.63 15.75 13.18
C GLU A 687 -28.90 16.59 12.16
N THR A 688 -28.00 15.92 11.39
CA THR A 688 -27.32 16.50 10.24
C THR A 688 -27.40 15.54 9.05
N PRO A 689 -27.50 16.01 7.80
CA PRO A 689 -27.39 15.15 6.65
C PRO A 689 -25.96 14.62 6.50
N CYS A 690 -25.84 13.37 6.00
CA CYS A 690 -24.57 12.73 5.69
C CYS A 690 -24.33 12.79 4.17
N SER A 691 -23.80 13.91 3.70
CA SER A 691 -23.50 14.12 2.27
C SER A 691 -22.22 13.39 1.90
N ASN A 692 -22.28 12.53 0.88
CA ASN A 692 -21.14 11.69 0.48
C ASN A 692 -20.52 10.92 1.67
N HIS A 693 -21.41 10.36 2.52
CA HIS A 693 -21.03 9.60 3.73
C HIS A 693 -20.43 10.42 4.87
N VAL A 694 -20.35 11.75 4.75
CA VAL A 694 -19.78 12.66 5.77
C VAL A 694 -20.90 13.47 6.44
N CYS A 695 -21.05 13.30 7.74
CA CYS A 695 -21.98 14.02 8.59
C CYS A 695 -21.22 15.05 9.43
N VAL A 696 -21.62 16.33 9.42
CA VAL A 696 -20.85 17.40 10.08
C VAL A 696 -21.75 18.28 10.94
N TRP A 697 -21.41 18.40 12.22
CA TRP A 697 -21.97 19.38 13.15
C TRP A 697 -20.96 20.50 13.35
N LYS A 698 -21.32 21.70 12.93
CA LYS A 698 -20.45 22.88 12.94
C LYS A 698 -20.39 23.55 14.32
N ARG A 699 -19.20 24.03 14.71
CA ARG A 699 -18.97 24.90 15.88
C ARG A 699 -19.52 24.32 17.18
N VAL A 700 -19.34 23.03 17.41
CA VAL A 700 -19.75 22.35 18.65
C VAL A 700 -18.89 22.84 19.81
N THR A 701 -19.54 23.32 20.89
CA THR A 701 -18.83 23.83 22.07
C THR A 701 -18.56 22.71 23.07
N LEU A 702 -17.31 22.55 23.46
CA LEU A 702 -16.86 21.64 24.52
C LEU A 702 -16.83 22.39 25.87
N ARG A 703 -17.21 21.70 26.93
CA ARG A 703 -16.94 22.17 28.32
C ARG A 703 -15.48 21.84 28.69
N PRO A 704 -14.88 22.54 29.63
CA PRO A 704 -13.62 22.16 30.23
C PRO A 704 -13.65 20.71 30.75
N GLY A 705 -12.60 19.92 30.48
CA GLY A 705 -12.50 18.51 30.87
C GLY A 705 -13.27 17.59 29.93
N ALA A 706 -13.72 16.44 30.43
CA ALA A 706 -14.29 15.36 29.66
C ALA A 706 -15.64 15.71 29.01
N ASN A 707 -15.76 15.41 27.72
CA ASN A 707 -16.97 15.56 26.92
C ASN A 707 -17.28 14.24 26.19
N GLU A 708 -18.37 13.59 26.59
CA GLU A 708 -18.85 12.38 25.93
C GLU A 708 -19.69 12.75 24.71
N ALA A 709 -19.26 12.30 23.55
CA ALA A 709 -19.99 12.41 22.29
C ALA A 709 -20.52 11.04 21.88
N VAL A 710 -21.80 11.00 21.51
CA VAL A 710 -22.50 9.81 20.98
C VAL A 710 -23.18 10.17 19.68
N VAL A 711 -22.93 9.39 18.64
CA VAL A 711 -23.62 9.54 17.35
C VAL A 711 -24.44 8.30 17.04
N ASN A 712 -25.58 8.52 16.39
CA ASN A 712 -26.48 7.45 15.95
C ASN A 712 -26.89 7.70 14.50
N ALA A 713 -26.95 6.62 13.69
CA ALA A 713 -27.41 6.64 12.32
C ALA A 713 -28.12 5.31 12.01
N GLY A 714 -29.44 5.34 11.81
CA GLY A 714 -30.24 4.11 11.71
C GLY A 714 -30.08 3.23 12.95
N SER A 715 -29.63 1.99 12.76
CA SER A 715 -29.36 1.04 13.86
C SER A 715 -27.92 1.12 14.39
N ALA A 716 -27.03 1.86 13.74
CA ALA A 716 -25.64 1.99 14.14
C ALA A 716 -25.44 3.12 15.15
N SER A 717 -24.49 2.92 16.07
CA SER A 717 -24.10 3.90 17.09
C SER A 717 -22.60 3.86 17.33
N ASP A 718 -22.02 5.04 17.63
CA ASP A 718 -20.62 5.15 18.00
C ASP A 718 -20.42 6.23 19.07
N ARG A 719 -19.36 6.11 19.87
CA ARG A 719 -19.06 7.05 20.97
C ARG A 719 -17.57 7.30 21.14
N THR A 720 -17.27 8.48 21.73
CA THR A 720 -15.92 8.82 22.16
C THR A 720 -15.98 9.83 23.30
N THR A 721 -14.84 10.07 23.97
CA THR A 721 -14.69 11.15 24.94
C THR A 721 -13.54 12.05 24.52
N TRP A 722 -13.79 13.35 24.45
CA TRP A 722 -12.77 14.38 24.20
C TRP A 722 -12.58 15.24 25.44
N ASN A 723 -11.36 15.70 25.70
CA ASN A 723 -11.05 16.66 26.73
C ASN A 723 -11.01 18.08 26.14
N GLY A 724 -11.99 18.90 26.52
CA GLY A 724 -12.03 20.32 26.18
C GLY A 724 -11.04 21.13 27.01
N PRO A 725 -10.34 22.13 26.43
CA PRO A 725 -9.49 23.03 27.22
C PRO A 725 -10.33 23.96 28.10
N ASP A 726 -9.73 24.45 29.17
CA ASP A 726 -10.27 25.61 29.90
C ASP A 726 -9.52 26.89 29.46
N PRO A 727 -10.15 27.74 28.64
CA PRO A 727 -9.50 28.96 28.16
C PRO A 727 -9.08 29.92 29.30
N LEU A 728 -9.81 29.88 30.42
CA LEU A 728 -9.50 30.76 31.57
C LEU A 728 -8.24 30.35 32.31
N VAL A 729 -7.84 29.08 32.21
CA VAL A 729 -6.63 28.50 32.86
C VAL A 729 -5.50 28.36 31.84
N ASN A 730 -5.79 27.80 30.68
CA ASN A 730 -4.78 27.46 29.69
C ASN A 730 -4.48 28.58 28.69
N GLY A 731 -5.38 29.58 28.54
CA GLY A 731 -5.39 30.49 27.43
C GLY A 731 -5.78 29.77 26.12
N ILE A 732 -5.66 30.50 25.00
CA ILE A 732 -5.84 29.98 23.65
C ILE A 732 -4.56 30.28 22.88
N ARG A 733 -4.00 29.29 22.18
CA ARG A 733 -2.77 29.42 21.40
C ARG A 733 -2.96 28.82 20.02
N ILE A 734 -2.65 29.62 18.98
CA ILE A 734 -2.74 29.25 17.57
C ILE A 734 -1.34 29.26 16.98
N ASP A 735 -0.94 28.17 16.34
CA ASP A 735 0.27 28.07 15.54
C ASP A 735 -0.10 28.44 14.08
N ALA A 736 0.06 29.70 13.72
CA ALA A 736 -0.48 30.24 12.47
C ALA A 736 0.29 29.69 11.27
N GLY A 737 -0.45 29.19 10.28
CA GLY A 737 0.10 28.51 9.10
C GLY A 737 0.45 27.04 9.32
N ASN A 738 0.48 26.54 10.55
CA ASN A 738 0.73 25.13 10.82
C ASN A 738 -0.56 24.30 10.70
N LEU A 739 -0.50 23.22 9.92
CA LEU A 739 -1.63 22.31 9.71
C LEU A 739 -1.90 21.42 10.95
N ALA A 740 -0.90 21.16 11.78
CA ALA A 740 -1.02 20.27 12.93
C ALA A 740 -0.86 21.02 14.26
N VAL A 741 -1.43 20.39 15.28
CA VAL A 741 -1.18 20.74 16.68
C VAL A 741 0.30 20.59 17.00
N SER A 742 0.87 21.55 17.69
CA SER A 742 2.29 21.62 18.02
C SER A 742 2.54 21.86 19.51
N ARG A 743 3.81 21.72 19.92
CA ARG A 743 4.25 22.06 21.28
C ARG A 743 5.51 22.93 21.22
N HIS A 744 5.45 24.09 21.84
CA HIS A 744 6.55 25.06 21.87
C HIS A 744 6.71 25.64 23.27
N GLY A 745 7.94 25.70 23.78
CA GLY A 745 8.23 26.29 25.10
C GLY A 745 7.44 25.65 26.25
N GLY A 746 7.06 24.37 26.14
CA GLY A 746 6.23 23.66 27.12
C GLY A 746 4.72 23.87 26.96
N TYR A 747 4.29 24.76 26.09
CA TYR A 747 2.88 25.04 25.81
C TYR A 747 2.38 24.28 24.57
N ARG A 748 1.09 23.94 24.56
CA ARG A 748 0.39 23.37 23.41
C ARG A 748 -0.23 24.49 22.59
N TYR A 749 -0.05 24.43 21.28
CA TYR A 749 -0.67 25.29 20.28
C TYR A 749 -1.59 24.43 19.42
N GLY A 750 -2.82 24.90 19.19
CA GLY A 750 -3.69 24.31 18.18
C GLY A 750 -3.20 24.63 16.78
N SER A 751 -3.64 23.88 15.80
CA SER A 751 -3.37 24.14 14.39
C SER A 751 -4.02 25.46 13.97
N ASP A 752 -3.60 25.99 12.82
CA ASP A 752 -4.17 27.22 12.26
C ASP A 752 -5.65 27.03 11.94
N THR A 753 -6.51 27.83 12.54
CA THR A 753 -7.97 27.79 12.39
C THR A 753 -8.62 29.12 12.75
N PHE A 754 -9.92 29.26 12.55
CA PHE A 754 -10.70 30.51 12.76
C PHE A 754 -10.23 31.66 11.89
N VAL A 755 -9.55 31.39 10.79
CA VAL A 755 -8.86 32.35 9.95
C VAL A 755 -9.51 32.49 8.57
N SER A 756 -9.43 33.70 8.01
CA SER A 756 -9.69 34.01 6.61
C SER A 756 -8.58 34.88 6.03
N GLY A 757 -8.29 34.71 4.76
CA GLY A 757 -7.24 35.45 4.05
C GLY A 757 -5.82 34.95 4.39
N GLY A 758 -4.84 35.52 3.70
CA GLY A 758 -3.45 35.08 3.74
C GLY A 758 -3.26 33.64 3.24
N LYS A 759 -2.00 33.21 3.15
CA LYS A 759 -1.59 31.83 2.78
C LYS A 759 -0.67 31.27 3.85
N PRO A 760 -0.77 29.98 4.21
CA PRO A 760 0.20 29.31 5.09
C PRO A 760 1.53 29.16 4.34
N ILE A 761 2.63 29.48 4.99
CA ILE A 761 3.98 29.43 4.43
C ILE A 761 4.87 28.64 5.41
N PRO A 762 5.59 27.61 4.95
CA PRO A 762 6.56 26.91 5.78
C PRO A 762 7.91 27.61 5.73
N ARG A 763 8.69 27.54 6.78
CA ARG A 763 10.10 27.89 6.77
C ARG A 763 10.89 27.00 5.80
N TYR A 764 10.54 25.73 5.75
CA TYR A 764 11.14 24.70 4.92
C TYR A 764 10.06 23.90 4.18
N ALA A 765 10.14 23.83 2.87
CA ALA A 765 9.10 23.20 2.04
C ALA A 765 9.33 21.69 1.78
N GLY A 766 10.30 21.02 2.44
CA GLY A 766 10.59 19.60 2.22
C GLY A 766 11.34 19.32 0.91
N SER A 767 11.62 18.05 0.64
CA SER A 767 12.22 17.62 -0.62
C SER A 767 11.51 16.38 -1.18
N ILE A 768 11.28 16.35 -2.49
CA ILE A 768 10.89 15.15 -3.23
C ILE A 768 12.05 14.75 -4.13
N GLY A 769 12.46 13.47 -4.09
CA GLY A 769 13.40 12.92 -5.05
C GLY A 769 14.73 13.67 -5.18
N GLY A 770 15.25 14.20 -4.06
CA GLY A 770 16.51 14.97 -4.04
C GLY A 770 16.36 16.45 -4.39
N MET A 771 15.16 16.96 -4.67
CA MET A 771 14.88 18.39 -4.84
C MET A 771 14.72 19.04 -3.47
N SER A 772 15.75 19.68 -2.96
CA SER A 772 15.75 20.42 -1.70
C SER A 772 15.32 21.89 -1.93
N SER A 773 14.40 22.40 -1.12
CA SER A 773 14.07 23.83 -1.06
C SER A 773 15.06 24.58 -0.15
N GLY A 774 16.35 24.47 -0.35
CA GLY A 774 17.35 25.21 0.39
C GLY A 774 17.50 24.84 1.88
N LYS A 775 18.66 25.07 2.46
CA LYS A 775 18.90 25.01 3.92
C LYS A 775 18.49 26.38 4.50
N ASP A 776 17.27 26.46 5.06
CA ASP A 776 16.90 27.65 5.82
C ASP A 776 17.45 27.56 7.25
N GLU A 777 18.24 28.54 7.63
CA GLU A 777 18.73 28.69 9.00
C GLU A 777 17.55 28.84 9.99
N PRO A 778 17.63 28.27 11.19
CA PRO A 778 16.61 28.46 12.22
C PRO A 778 16.37 29.93 12.51
N VAL A 779 15.14 30.29 12.85
CA VAL A 779 14.81 31.66 13.27
C VAL A 779 15.46 31.91 14.65
N ASN A 780 16.15 33.03 14.76
CA ASN A 780 16.71 33.44 16.06
C ASN A 780 15.62 33.98 16.96
N ALA A 781 15.12 33.12 17.82
CA ALA A 781 14.07 33.41 18.81
C ALA A 781 14.22 32.51 20.03
N ALA A 782 13.58 32.87 21.14
CA ALA A 782 13.54 32.04 22.35
C ALA A 782 12.88 30.68 22.09
N THR A 783 11.97 30.61 21.14
CA THR A 783 11.25 29.39 20.74
C THR A 783 11.30 29.28 19.21
N PRO A 784 12.44 28.84 18.61
CA PRO A 784 12.65 28.84 17.17
C PRO A 784 11.59 28.07 16.38
N GLY A 785 11.16 26.92 16.86
CA GLY A 785 10.16 26.07 16.21
C GLY A 785 8.78 26.72 16.02
N LEU A 786 8.44 27.70 16.82
CA LEU A 786 7.21 28.47 16.67
C LEU A 786 7.16 29.31 15.38
N TYR A 787 8.28 29.43 14.69
CA TYR A 787 8.43 30.17 13.43
C TYR A 787 8.73 29.23 12.25
N ASP A 788 8.48 27.95 12.41
CA ASP A 788 8.61 26.98 11.31
C ASP A 788 7.48 27.14 10.29
N TYR A 789 6.37 27.75 10.72
CA TYR A 789 5.25 28.12 9.87
C TYR A 789 4.81 29.55 10.17
N TRP A 790 4.21 30.20 9.22
CA TRP A 790 3.49 31.46 9.41
C TRP A 790 2.42 31.64 8.34
N ARG A 791 1.45 32.46 8.63
CA ARG A 791 0.47 32.89 7.64
C ARG A 791 0.84 34.29 7.14
N ALA A 792 0.83 34.51 5.82
CA ALA A 792 1.17 35.79 5.22
C ALA A 792 0.21 36.22 4.11
N GLY A 793 0.02 37.52 3.94
CA GLY A 793 -0.85 38.07 2.89
C GLY A 793 -1.12 39.54 3.08
N GLU A 794 -1.89 40.18 2.16
CA GLU A 794 -2.29 41.58 2.29
C GLU A 794 -3.25 41.82 3.45
N ARG A 795 -4.15 40.86 3.70
CA ARG A 795 -5.09 40.84 4.82
C ARG A 795 -5.23 39.44 5.39
N ILE A 796 -5.24 39.36 6.71
CA ILE A 796 -5.46 38.14 7.47
C ILE A 796 -6.45 38.51 8.58
N ALA A 797 -7.53 37.73 8.75
CA ALA A 797 -8.51 37.98 9.80
C ALA A 797 -8.78 36.69 10.56
N TYR A 798 -8.77 36.76 11.90
CA TYR A 798 -9.12 35.68 12.82
C TYR A 798 -10.39 36.03 13.59
N GLU A 799 -11.34 35.10 13.72
CA GLU A 799 -12.55 35.19 14.56
C GLU A 799 -12.51 34.10 15.62
N ILE A 800 -11.77 34.34 16.69
CA ILE A 800 -11.40 33.34 17.70
C ILE A 800 -12.46 33.26 18.80
N PRO A 801 -13.06 32.09 19.10
CA PRO A 801 -13.95 31.91 20.23
C PRO A 801 -13.19 32.09 21.55
N VAL A 802 -13.49 33.18 22.28
CA VAL A 802 -12.84 33.55 23.53
C VAL A 802 -13.92 33.97 24.52
N PRO A 803 -13.93 33.45 25.79
CA PRO A 803 -14.89 33.91 26.79
C PRO A 803 -14.82 35.44 27.02
N ASN A 804 -15.95 36.03 27.39
CA ASN A 804 -16.03 37.44 27.69
C ASN A 804 -15.05 37.84 28.83
N GLY A 805 -14.53 39.07 28.79
CA GLY A 805 -13.60 39.59 29.78
C GLY A 805 -12.36 40.24 29.20
N ASN A 806 -11.44 40.59 30.06
CA ASN A 806 -10.17 41.24 29.70
C ASN A 806 -9.11 40.18 29.45
N TRP A 807 -8.40 40.31 28.32
CA TRP A 807 -7.37 39.39 27.88
C TRP A 807 -6.13 40.16 27.43
N ASN A 808 -4.97 39.52 27.53
CA ASN A 808 -3.74 39.95 26.89
C ASN A 808 -3.49 39.11 25.64
N VAL A 809 -3.40 39.77 24.50
CA VAL A 809 -3.10 39.09 23.21
C VAL A 809 -1.63 39.32 22.87
N THR A 810 -0.92 38.23 22.62
CA THR A 810 0.47 38.25 22.17
C THR A 810 0.52 37.71 20.75
N ILE A 811 1.07 38.49 19.84
CA ILE A 811 1.32 38.08 18.45
C ILE A 811 2.80 37.82 18.23
N HIS A 812 3.12 36.79 17.46
CA HIS A 812 4.46 36.44 17.01
C HIS A 812 4.55 36.66 15.51
N THR A 813 5.58 37.36 15.05
CA THR A 813 5.84 37.63 13.65
C THR A 813 7.33 37.61 13.36
N LEU A 814 7.71 37.61 12.08
CA LEU A 814 9.08 37.65 11.65
C LEU A 814 9.18 38.34 10.28
N GLU A 815 10.40 38.81 9.93
CA GLU A 815 10.78 39.07 8.56
C GLU A 815 11.54 37.85 8.03
N PRO A 816 10.97 37.05 7.13
CA PRO A 816 11.62 35.82 6.65
C PRO A 816 12.81 36.07 5.73
N GLY A 817 12.92 37.29 5.16
CA GLY A 817 13.88 37.64 4.14
C GLY A 817 13.50 37.08 2.76
N LYS A 818 14.33 37.39 1.78
CA LYS A 818 14.13 36.91 0.42
C LYS A 818 14.37 35.40 0.34
N ARG A 819 13.39 34.65 -0.12
CA ARG A 819 13.52 33.21 -0.34
C ARG A 819 13.91 32.92 -1.79
N GLU A 820 14.89 32.09 -1.98
CA GLU A 820 15.18 31.47 -3.25
C GLU A 820 14.56 30.06 -3.25
N VAL A 821 13.43 29.90 -3.93
CA VAL A 821 12.84 28.60 -4.21
C VAL A 821 13.39 28.12 -5.54
N ASP A 822 13.90 26.88 -5.60
CA ASP A 822 14.29 26.27 -6.88
C ASP A 822 13.12 26.43 -7.88
N PRO A 823 13.32 26.98 -9.07
CA PRO A 823 12.29 27.15 -10.07
C PRO A 823 11.55 25.87 -10.44
N ARG A 824 12.20 24.70 -10.35
CA ARG A 824 11.59 23.40 -10.61
C ARG A 824 10.63 22.99 -9.48
N THR A 825 11.03 23.25 -8.24
CA THR A 825 10.17 23.02 -7.07
C THR A 825 8.97 23.97 -7.10
N ALA A 826 9.15 25.22 -7.46
CA ALA A 826 8.07 26.19 -7.62
C ALA A 826 7.09 25.78 -8.73
N ALA A 827 7.60 25.31 -9.87
CA ALA A 827 6.78 24.82 -10.99
C ALA A 827 6.02 23.53 -10.62
N ALA A 828 6.68 22.60 -9.92
CA ALA A 828 6.07 21.36 -9.46
C ALA A 828 4.96 21.58 -8.44
N LEU A 829 5.13 22.60 -7.58
CA LEU A 829 4.14 22.93 -6.55
C LEU A 829 3.03 23.90 -7.05
N GLY A 830 3.11 24.36 -8.30
CA GLY A 830 2.20 25.38 -8.82
C GLY A 830 2.29 26.72 -8.10
N THR A 831 3.41 26.97 -7.40
CA THR A 831 3.67 28.22 -6.68
C THR A 831 4.45 29.16 -7.58
N ALA A 832 3.81 30.20 -8.10
CA ALA A 832 4.53 31.33 -8.67
C ALA A 832 5.42 31.96 -7.57
N GLN A 833 6.66 32.34 -7.90
CA GLN A 833 7.45 33.20 -7.02
C GLN A 833 6.72 34.53 -6.91
N ASP A 834 5.96 34.73 -5.84
CA ASP A 834 5.45 36.05 -5.51
C ASP A 834 6.67 36.96 -5.26
N ALA A 835 6.64 38.16 -5.81
CA ALA A 835 7.70 39.13 -5.58
C ALA A 835 7.88 39.37 -4.08
N TYR A 836 9.13 39.28 -3.59
CA TYR A 836 9.43 39.55 -2.17
C TYR A 836 8.86 40.91 -1.76
N ARG A 837 8.10 40.91 -0.67
CA ARG A 837 7.58 42.10 0.00
C ARG A 837 7.92 42.05 1.48
N PRO A 838 8.40 43.14 2.09
CA PRO A 838 8.75 43.16 3.51
C PRO A 838 7.53 42.96 4.39
N VAL A 839 7.74 42.44 5.58
CA VAL A 839 6.68 42.30 6.59
C VAL A 839 6.53 43.65 7.31
N VAL A 840 5.57 44.42 6.84
CA VAL A 840 5.11 45.68 7.46
C VAL A 840 3.60 45.61 7.58
N MET A 841 3.07 45.66 8.80
CA MET A 841 1.64 45.45 9.04
C MET A 841 1.06 46.34 10.15
N SER A 842 -0.23 46.63 10.05
CA SER A 842 -1.06 47.12 11.13
C SER A 842 -1.90 46.00 11.75
N VAL A 843 -2.29 46.13 13.00
CA VAL A 843 -3.15 45.15 13.70
C VAL A 843 -4.29 45.88 14.35
N SER A 844 -5.51 45.37 14.16
CA SER A 844 -6.70 45.80 14.92
C SER A 844 -7.30 44.62 15.70
N ALA A 845 -7.86 44.95 16.83
CA ALA A 845 -8.60 44.03 17.71
C ALA A 845 -10.00 44.58 17.96
N ASN A 846 -11.05 43.82 17.65
CA ASN A 846 -12.45 44.20 17.73
C ASN A 846 -12.74 45.55 17.06
N GLY A 847 -12.08 45.82 15.93
CA GLY A 847 -12.19 47.06 15.16
C GLY A 847 -11.38 48.22 15.69
N ILE A 848 -10.64 48.10 16.79
CA ILE A 848 -9.79 49.13 17.38
C ILE A 848 -8.34 48.88 16.95
N SER A 849 -7.66 49.90 16.39
CA SER A 849 -6.24 49.80 16.07
C SER A 849 -5.41 49.63 17.35
N VAL A 850 -4.70 48.53 17.48
CA VAL A 850 -3.81 48.21 18.61
C VAL A 850 -2.33 48.34 18.22
N ILE A 851 -2.01 48.22 16.94
CA ILE A 851 -0.67 48.44 16.35
C ILE A 851 -0.88 49.18 15.03
N GLY A 852 -0.45 50.42 14.96
CA GLY A 852 -0.62 51.29 13.76
C GLY A 852 0.29 50.88 12.60
N SER A 853 1.58 50.61 12.88
CA SER A 853 2.54 50.05 11.92
C SER A 853 3.62 49.27 12.64
N LEU A 854 3.89 48.05 12.19
CA LEU A 854 4.96 47.19 12.70
C LEU A 854 5.81 46.72 11.51
N ASN A 855 7.03 47.20 11.42
CA ASN A 855 8.03 46.67 10.50
C ASN A 855 8.83 45.61 11.24
N ALA A 856 8.71 44.34 10.82
CA ALA A 856 9.30 43.21 11.49
C ALA A 856 10.83 43.23 11.46
N ALA A 857 11.43 43.56 10.31
CA ALA A 857 12.89 43.65 10.17
C ALA A 857 13.51 44.73 11.06
N ILE A 858 12.90 45.94 11.08
CA ILE A 858 13.37 47.04 11.93
C ILE A 858 13.22 46.68 13.39
N SER A 859 12.09 46.14 13.79
CA SER A 859 11.80 45.76 15.19
C SER A 859 12.73 44.66 15.69
N ALA A 860 13.14 43.71 14.86
CA ALA A 860 14.04 42.61 15.16
C ALA A 860 15.53 42.98 15.00
N LYS A 861 15.86 44.13 14.40
CA LYS A 861 17.21 44.51 13.94
C LYS A 861 17.80 43.48 12.99
N GLY A 862 17.04 43.05 11.99
CA GLY A 862 17.42 42.12 10.95
C GLY A 862 16.33 41.12 10.56
N GLU A 863 16.63 40.35 9.52
CA GLU A 863 15.81 39.24 9.04
C GLU A 863 15.97 37.98 9.89
N ARG A 864 15.05 37.05 9.77
CA ARG A 864 15.04 35.72 10.45
C ARG A 864 15.18 35.81 11.96
N LYS A 865 14.55 36.82 12.54
CA LYS A 865 14.45 37.00 13.99
C LYS A 865 12.99 37.15 14.39
N GLY A 866 12.62 36.46 15.46
CA GLY A 866 11.27 36.52 16.01
C GLY A 866 10.98 37.87 16.62
N VAL A 867 9.80 38.40 16.35
CA VAL A 867 9.26 39.64 16.96
C VAL A 867 7.98 39.31 17.69
N THR A 868 7.89 39.75 18.92
CA THR A 868 6.72 39.57 19.79
C THR A 868 6.12 40.91 20.17
N ARG A 869 4.78 41.04 20.14
CA ARG A 869 4.04 42.22 20.62
C ARG A 869 2.83 41.79 21.42
N SER A 870 2.61 42.40 22.56
CA SER A 870 1.46 42.14 23.42
C SER A 870 0.64 43.39 23.62
N PHE A 871 -0.68 43.24 23.69
CA PHE A 871 -1.64 44.33 23.92
C PHE A 871 -2.88 43.79 24.64
N PRO A 872 -3.51 44.63 25.53
CA PRO A 872 -4.75 44.25 26.18
C PRO A 872 -5.95 44.36 25.25
N VAL A 873 -6.94 43.48 25.41
CA VAL A 873 -8.23 43.51 24.67
C VAL A 873 -9.38 43.14 25.61
N THR A 874 -10.52 43.80 25.47
CA THR A 874 -11.79 43.39 26.07
C THR A 874 -12.59 42.61 25.05
N VAL A 875 -13.04 41.40 25.42
CA VAL A 875 -13.91 40.56 24.57
C VAL A 875 -15.33 40.66 25.10
N GLU A 876 -16.24 41.03 24.22
CA GLU A 876 -17.68 41.03 24.42
C GLU A 876 -18.35 40.19 23.33
N GLY A 877 -19.38 39.39 23.66
CA GLY A 877 -20.04 38.52 22.69
C GLY A 877 -19.33 37.21 22.36
N GLY A 878 -18.30 36.82 23.13
CA GLY A 878 -17.69 35.49 23.07
C GLY A 878 -16.73 35.25 21.86
N VAL A 879 -16.38 36.31 21.11
CA VAL A 879 -15.48 36.22 19.96
C VAL A 879 -14.48 37.37 19.96
N LEU A 880 -13.21 37.08 19.83
CA LEU A 880 -12.15 38.04 19.56
C LEU A 880 -11.92 38.12 18.04
N LYS A 881 -12.05 39.32 17.46
CA LYS A 881 -11.71 39.61 16.08
C LYS A 881 -10.34 40.23 15.99
N LEU A 882 -9.39 39.62 15.32
CA LEU A 882 -8.06 40.18 15.02
C LEU A 882 -7.91 40.34 13.51
N GLU A 883 -7.52 41.52 13.08
CA GLU A 883 -7.24 41.79 11.66
C GLU A 883 -5.81 42.29 11.52
N PHE A 884 -5.08 41.67 10.59
CA PHE A 884 -3.72 42.02 10.22
C PHE A 884 -3.79 42.52 8.77
N ALA A 885 -3.30 43.71 8.52
CA ALA A 885 -3.28 44.31 7.18
C ALA A 885 -1.88 44.77 6.81
N GLY A 886 -1.44 44.49 5.59
CA GLY A 886 -0.18 45.01 5.08
C GLY A 886 -0.22 46.55 5.07
N ALA A 887 0.87 47.19 5.45
CA ALA A 887 1.04 48.62 5.54
C ALA A 887 2.29 49.05 4.76
N ASP A 888 2.34 50.29 4.31
CA ASP A 888 3.53 50.89 3.65
C ASP A 888 4.11 50.05 2.49
N GLY A 889 3.23 49.42 1.69
CA GLY A 889 3.65 48.56 0.58
C GLY A 889 4.11 47.15 0.98
N GLY A 890 4.11 46.83 2.29
CA GLY A 890 4.45 45.50 2.84
C GLY A 890 3.25 44.54 2.87
N ILE A 891 3.46 43.38 3.52
CA ILE A 891 2.44 42.40 3.79
C ILE A 891 2.32 42.12 5.29
N ALA A 892 1.17 41.62 5.70
CA ALA A 892 1.01 41.07 7.04
C ALA A 892 1.61 39.65 7.12
N ALA A 893 2.26 39.32 8.23
CA ALA A 893 2.68 37.92 8.56
C ALA A 893 2.48 37.66 10.06
N VAL A 894 1.97 36.49 10.39
CA VAL A 894 1.76 36.04 11.76
C VAL A 894 2.20 34.59 11.89
N ALA A 895 3.09 34.30 12.86
CA ALA A 895 3.58 32.97 13.15
C ALA A 895 2.79 32.30 14.29
N ALA A 896 2.40 33.06 15.31
CA ALA A 896 1.52 32.54 16.36
C ALA A 896 0.70 33.65 17.02
N ILE A 897 -0.41 33.23 17.63
CA ILE A 897 -1.28 34.08 18.46
C ILE A 897 -1.47 33.41 19.81
N GLU A 898 -1.19 34.13 20.88
CA GLU A 898 -1.47 33.70 22.26
C GLU A 898 -2.46 34.66 22.92
N ILE A 899 -3.46 34.10 23.59
CA ILE A 899 -4.50 34.83 24.29
C ILE A 899 -4.53 34.30 25.73
N ALA A 900 -4.15 35.11 26.69
CA ALA A 900 -4.07 34.71 28.10
C ALA A 900 -4.65 35.82 28.99
N ARG A 901 -5.02 35.48 30.20
CA ARG A 901 -5.45 36.45 31.20
C ARG A 901 -4.29 37.17 31.89
#